data_11f2940b34d4d9a7dcc53eb046c99634
#
_entry.id   11f2940b34d4d9a7dcc53eb046c99634
#
_cell.length_a   1.000
_cell.length_b   1.000
_cell.length_c   1.000
_cell.angle_alpha   90.00
_cell.angle_beta   90.00
_cell.angle_gamma   90.00
#
_symmetry.space_group_name_H-M   'P 1'
#
loop_
_entity.id
_entity.type
_entity.pdbx_description
1 polymer ?
#
loop_
_entity_poly.entity_id
_entity_poly.type
_entity_poly.pdbx_seq_one_letter_code
_entity_poly.pdbx_strand_id
1 'polypeptide(L)'
;MRWIYGAGVLVVVAGLSAYFYVQYQLNAPLFTEEAQQQIEAEVAAQNEEAFARPAPQSAIYPPANPQNNAYFGDLHSHSALSFDSYIFGNRLSIDESYRIAKGNAVESASGERIQLTVPLDFAAVTDHAEGFGLFETCAQDDASDEFRTLCRRFDSPNANFFLELREAGEKRPPTNLGSAENSIAEEQARSTWAQIVGAAERHNEPGRFTTFAAYEYSPPLPDRGKIHRNVIFRNNTVPARAISAFDALTEINLWDMISADCEAPCDFITIPHNPNKSWGLAFASHTIDGDAYTADDWKMRDEVEPLVEIFQIKGNSECSLGFGATDEECGFEQFLPPCEEGQVTQCIHPTSMARDGLKLGLALEEELGFNPLDFGMIGSTDTHNSNPGNAEEYDFRGAAGLFTGNANLRLRGMRGGRGATFQNPGGLAVVWAPENTRDALFDAMERKEVYATSGTRIRLRFFGGPSYEDSLMTADNPIEIAYQQGVPMGGMLRPSDDETPAFYVQALQDPLNAPLDRVQIIKGWVEDGSVKEIVLDVACGDGRTIDPETGRCPATTASVDLTNCAFEEDKGAQLLQAVWKDPDYDAGQRAFYYARVIQNPTCRWSTYDALRLAETPPDDLPSTSTEMAWSSPIWVGGQ
;
A
#
# COMPACT_ATOMS: atom_id res chain seq x y z
N MET A 1 -46.24 -6.56 -46.51
CA MET A 1 -46.06 -5.34 -45.67
C MET A 1 -46.45 -5.53 -44.17
N ARG A 2 -47.55 -6.18 -43.81
CA ARG A 2 -47.95 -6.35 -42.38
C ARG A 2 -46.94 -7.11 -41.50
N TRP A 3 -46.14 -8.04 -42.03
CA TRP A 3 -45.13 -8.79 -41.26
C TRP A 3 -43.87 -7.98 -40.95
N ILE A 4 -43.50 -7.02 -41.76
CA ILE A 4 -42.32 -6.16 -41.55
C ILE A 4 -42.60 -5.15 -40.44
N TYR A 5 -43.83 -4.63 -40.33
CA TYR A 5 -44.21 -3.74 -39.23
C TYR A 5 -44.28 -4.47 -37.87
N GLY A 6 -44.73 -5.72 -37.85
CA GLY A 6 -44.76 -6.51 -36.62
C GLY A 6 -43.36 -6.85 -36.07
N ALA A 7 -42.41 -7.17 -36.96
CA ALA A 7 -41.01 -7.43 -36.54
C ALA A 7 -40.32 -6.15 -36.02
N GLY A 8 -40.54 -5.00 -36.69
CA GLY A 8 -40.00 -3.72 -36.25
C GLY A 8 -40.52 -3.28 -34.87
N VAL A 9 -41.80 -3.46 -34.59
CA VAL A 9 -42.42 -3.15 -33.29
C VAL A 9 -41.88 -4.07 -32.19
N LEU A 10 -41.69 -5.37 -32.47
CA LEU A 10 -41.11 -6.31 -31.50
C LEU A 10 -39.66 -5.97 -31.15
N VAL A 11 -38.83 -5.56 -32.09
CA VAL A 11 -37.44 -5.12 -31.85
C VAL A 11 -37.41 -3.84 -31.01
N VAL A 12 -38.28 -2.87 -31.32
CA VAL A 12 -38.37 -1.63 -30.53
C VAL A 12 -38.86 -1.91 -29.09
N VAL A 13 -39.88 -2.74 -28.92
CA VAL A 13 -40.39 -3.13 -27.60
C VAL A 13 -39.33 -3.90 -26.82
N ALA A 14 -38.62 -4.84 -27.43
CA ALA A 14 -37.52 -5.57 -26.80
C ALA A 14 -36.37 -4.62 -26.39
N GLY A 15 -36.00 -3.68 -27.27
CA GLY A 15 -35.00 -2.66 -27.00
C GLY A 15 -35.39 -1.73 -25.84
N LEU A 16 -36.64 -1.25 -25.81
CA LEU A 16 -37.17 -0.44 -24.72
C LEU A 16 -37.23 -1.23 -23.40
N SER A 17 -37.69 -2.48 -23.45
CA SER A 17 -37.74 -3.35 -22.26
C SER A 17 -36.34 -3.61 -21.70
N ALA A 18 -35.36 -3.88 -22.58
CA ALA A 18 -33.97 -4.04 -22.17
C ALA A 18 -33.40 -2.73 -21.56
N TYR A 19 -33.70 -1.58 -22.21
CA TYR A 19 -33.30 -0.27 -21.67
C TYR A 19 -33.91 0.00 -20.28
N PHE A 20 -35.22 -0.18 -20.12
CA PHE A 20 -35.87 0.00 -18.81
C PHE A 20 -35.39 -0.99 -17.77
N TYR A 21 -35.08 -2.23 -18.14
CA TYR A 21 -34.51 -3.22 -17.26
C TYR A 21 -33.11 -2.81 -16.78
N VAL A 22 -32.25 -2.36 -17.71
CA VAL A 22 -30.92 -1.85 -17.36
C VAL A 22 -31.02 -0.63 -16.45
N GLN A 23 -31.90 0.33 -16.76
CA GLN A 23 -32.13 1.51 -15.90
C GLN A 23 -32.66 1.12 -14.51
N TYR A 24 -33.55 0.14 -14.45
CA TYR A 24 -34.03 -0.39 -13.16
C TYR A 24 -32.89 -0.99 -12.34
N GLN A 25 -32.03 -1.80 -12.95
CA GLN A 25 -30.87 -2.40 -12.27
C GLN A 25 -29.86 -1.35 -11.81
N LEU A 26 -29.59 -0.32 -12.62
CA LEU A 26 -28.66 0.76 -12.27
C LEU A 26 -29.18 1.64 -11.11
N ASN A 27 -30.50 1.79 -10.98
CA ASN A 27 -31.11 2.61 -9.94
C ASN A 27 -31.52 1.82 -8.69
N ALA A 28 -31.50 0.48 -8.72
CA ALA A 28 -31.81 -0.34 -7.57
C ALA A 28 -30.71 -0.21 -6.49
N PRO A 29 -31.05 -0.06 -5.20
CA PRO A 29 -30.08 -0.07 -4.12
C PRO A 29 -29.18 -1.31 -4.17
N LEU A 30 -27.89 -1.12 -3.90
CA LEU A 30 -26.92 -2.24 -3.86
C LEU A 30 -27.04 -3.05 -2.57
N PHE A 31 -27.21 -2.37 -1.44
CA PHE A 31 -27.34 -2.98 -0.12
C PHE A 31 -28.77 -2.81 0.41
N THR A 32 -29.66 -3.73 0.03
CA THR A 32 -30.99 -3.84 0.64
C THR A 32 -30.91 -4.64 1.93
N GLU A 33 -31.88 -4.52 2.83
CA GLU A 33 -31.96 -5.35 4.04
C GLU A 33 -31.90 -6.85 3.69
N GLU A 34 -32.54 -7.25 2.59
CA GLU A 34 -32.55 -8.63 2.11
C GLU A 34 -31.15 -9.08 1.63
N ALA A 35 -30.41 -8.20 0.91
CA ALA A 35 -29.04 -8.46 0.50
C ALA A 35 -28.09 -8.55 1.70
N GLN A 36 -28.26 -7.69 2.69
CA GLN A 36 -27.45 -7.72 3.91
C GLN A 36 -27.70 -8.98 4.73
N GLN A 37 -28.95 -9.38 4.94
CA GLN A 37 -29.30 -10.64 5.61
C GLN A 37 -28.74 -11.86 4.88
N GLN A 38 -28.70 -11.84 3.54
CA GLN A 38 -28.07 -12.89 2.77
C GLN A 38 -26.54 -12.92 3.00
N ILE A 39 -25.87 -11.77 3.02
CA ILE A 39 -24.42 -11.66 3.31
C ILE A 39 -24.12 -12.23 4.69
N GLU A 40 -24.89 -11.85 5.72
CA GLU A 40 -24.74 -12.35 7.09
C GLU A 40 -24.95 -13.86 7.18
N ALA A 41 -25.95 -14.40 6.47
CA ALA A 41 -26.20 -15.84 6.40
C ALA A 41 -25.06 -16.60 5.72
N GLU A 42 -24.46 -16.04 4.66
CA GLU A 42 -23.30 -16.61 3.98
C GLU A 42 -22.05 -16.55 4.86
N VAL A 43 -21.83 -15.47 5.64
CA VAL A 43 -20.76 -15.41 6.66
C VAL A 43 -20.94 -16.52 7.69
N ALA A 44 -22.15 -16.71 8.22
CA ALA A 44 -22.43 -17.76 9.21
C ALA A 44 -22.26 -19.20 8.65
N ALA A 45 -22.32 -19.37 7.34
CA ALA A 45 -22.15 -20.66 6.68
C ALA A 45 -20.69 -20.97 6.25
N GLN A 46 -19.75 -20.04 6.42
CA GLN A 46 -18.34 -20.24 6.09
C GLN A 46 -17.71 -21.33 6.99
N ASN A 47 -16.90 -22.20 6.40
CA ASN A 47 -16.15 -23.20 7.14
C ASN A 47 -14.78 -22.63 7.56
N GLU A 48 -14.74 -21.97 8.72
CA GLU A 48 -13.51 -21.39 9.28
C GLU A 48 -12.47 -22.44 9.71
N GLU A 49 -12.87 -23.72 9.82
CA GLU A 49 -12.00 -24.84 10.19
C GLU A 49 -11.45 -25.59 8.96
N ALA A 50 -11.75 -25.11 7.73
CA ALA A 50 -11.32 -25.77 6.49
C ALA A 50 -9.80 -25.91 6.35
N PHE A 51 -9.04 -25.10 7.09
CA PHE A 51 -7.57 -25.12 7.16
C PHE A 51 -7.09 -24.65 8.54
N ALA A 52 -5.86 -25.01 8.89
CA ALA A 52 -5.26 -24.56 10.14
C ALA A 52 -4.92 -23.06 10.06
N ARG A 53 -5.43 -22.30 11.05
CA ARG A 53 -5.11 -20.88 11.21
C ARG A 53 -4.26 -20.66 12.46
N PRO A 54 -3.24 -19.80 12.42
CA PRO A 54 -2.54 -19.39 13.62
C PRO A 54 -3.50 -18.74 14.63
N ALA A 55 -3.35 -19.08 15.91
CA ALA A 55 -4.15 -18.44 16.96
C ALA A 55 -3.72 -16.98 17.17
N PRO A 56 -4.67 -16.06 17.46
CA PRO A 56 -4.34 -14.69 17.79
C PRO A 56 -3.32 -14.60 18.92
N GLN A 57 -2.29 -13.78 18.73
CA GLN A 57 -1.19 -13.58 19.65
C GLN A 57 -1.39 -12.33 20.49
N SER A 58 -0.78 -12.29 21.66
CA SER A 58 -0.69 -11.07 22.46
C SER A 58 0.39 -10.15 21.89
N ALA A 59 0.15 -8.84 21.92
CA ALA A 59 1.16 -7.86 21.57
C ALA A 59 2.43 -8.02 22.43
N ILE A 60 3.58 -7.89 21.79
CA ILE A 60 4.89 -7.88 22.45
C ILE A 60 5.40 -6.44 22.46
N TYR A 61 5.84 -5.98 23.62
CA TYR A 61 6.37 -4.63 23.80
C TYR A 61 7.87 -4.72 24.08
N PRO A 62 8.74 -4.66 23.05
CA PRO A 62 10.17 -4.75 23.25
C PRO A 62 10.66 -3.51 24.02
N PRO A 63 11.64 -3.66 24.92
CA PRO A 63 12.29 -2.53 25.56
C PRO A 63 13.04 -1.69 24.52
N ALA A 64 13.34 -0.43 24.88
CA ALA A 64 14.18 0.43 24.04
C ALA A 64 15.51 -0.25 23.72
N ASN A 65 15.92 -0.18 22.46
CA ASN A 65 17.09 -0.86 21.91
C ASN A 65 17.92 0.10 21.04
N PRO A 66 19.17 0.42 21.41
CA PRO A 66 20.01 1.32 20.62
C PRO A 66 20.39 0.76 19.24
N GLN A 67 20.18 -0.54 18.99
CA GLN A 67 20.34 -1.19 17.69
C GLN A 67 19.03 -1.28 16.92
N ASN A 68 18.02 -0.53 17.33
CA ASN A 68 16.65 -0.47 16.81
C ASN A 68 15.89 -1.80 16.90
N ASN A 69 14.60 -1.71 17.13
CA ASN A 69 13.62 -2.77 17.00
C ASN A 69 12.85 -2.61 15.69
N ALA A 70 12.39 -3.71 15.09
CA ALA A 70 11.44 -3.67 13.99
C ALA A 70 10.04 -3.46 14.54
N TYR A 71 9.38 -2.38 14.15
CA TYR A 71 7.98 -2.10 14.44
C TYR A 71 7.16 -2.24 13.17
N PHE A 72 6.10 -3.05 13.23
CA PHE A 72 5.21 -3.33 12.12
C PHE A 72 3.93 -2.51 12.25
N GLY A 73 3.57 -1.81 11.19
CA GLY A 73 2.40 -0.94 11.18
C GLY A 73 1.73 -0.82 9.82
N ASP A 74 0.65 -0.04 9.82
CA ASP A 74 -0.11 0.30 8.63
C ASP A 74 -0.35 1.81 8.62
N LEU A 75 0.10 2.48 7.58
CA LEU A 75 0.01 3.94 7.42
C LEU A 75 -1.04 4.35 6.38
N HIS A 76 -1.89 3.41 5.94
CA HIS A 76 -2.89 3.66 4.92
C HIS A 76 -4.13 2.79 5.13
N SER A 77 -5.13 3.34 5.80
CA SER A 77 -6.41 2.67 6.04
C SER A 77 -7.55 3.66 6.17
N HIS A 78 -8.78 3.23 5.83
CA HIS A 78 -9.98 4.06 5.83
C HIS A 78 -11.03 3.56 6.80
N SER A 79 -11.56 4.49 7.59
CA SER A 79 -12.72 4.26 8.46
C SER A 79 -14.04 4.62 7.75
N ALA A 80 -15.16 4.56 8.48
CA ALA A 80 -16.44 5.05 7.95
C ALA A 80 -16.51 6.58 7.80
N LEU A 81 -15.48 7.33 8.19
CA LEU A 81 -15.38 8.77 7.92
C LEU A 81 -14.93 9.06 6.49
N SER A 82 -14.27 8.11 5.82
CA SER A 82 -13.95 8.19 4.40
C SER A 82 -15.21 7.92 3.57
N PHE A 83 -15.55 8.85 2.68
CA PHE A 83 -16.78 8.80 1.90
C PHE A 83 -16.89 7.53 1.03
N ASP A 84 -15.78 7.04 0.50
CA ASP A 84 -15.73 5.85 -0.34
C ASP A 84 -15.79 4.56 0.47
N SER A 85 -15.12 4.50 1.62
CA SER A 85 -15.27 3.41 2.57
C SER A 85 -16.73 3.29 3.06
N TYR A 86 -17.38 4.43 3.38
CA TYR A 86 -18.77 4.47 3.79
C TYR A 86 -19.72 3.97 2.70
N ILE A 87 -19.53 4.43 1.45
CA ILE A 87 -20.41 4.02 0.33
C ILE A 87 -20.22 2.54 -0.03
N PHE A 88 -19.05 1.93 0.27
CA PHE A 88 -18.85 0.49 0.18
C PHE A 88 -19.58 -0.31 1.27
N GLY A 89 -20.23 0.36 2.19
CA GLY A 89 -21.01 -0.25 3.27
C GLY A 89 -20.21 -0.46 4.56
N ASN A 90 -18.99 0.05 4.66
CA ASN A 90 -18.27 0.09 5.94
C ASN A 90 -18.98 1.05 6.91
N ARG A 91 -19.13 0.61 8.17
CA ARG A 91 -19.77 1.39 9.24
C ARG A 91 -18.91 1.43 10.51
N LEU A 92 -17.70 0.85 10.46
CA LEU A 92 -16.79 0.85 11.60
C LEU A 92 -16.14 2.23 11.75
N SER A 93 -16.11 2.69 12.98
CA SER A 93 -15.51 3.96 13.37
C SER A 93 -13.98 3.92 13.35
N ILE A 94 -13.35 5.07 13.40
CA ILE A 94 -11.90 5.20 13.55
C ILE A 94 -11.39 4.57 14.87
N ASP A 95 -12.16 4.63 15.96
CA ASP A 95 -11.80 3.97 17.22
C ASP A 95 -11.83 2.44 17.08
N GLU A 96 -12.75 1.87 16.27
CA GLU A 96 -12.78 0.43 15.95
C GLU A 96 -11.60 0.03 15.08
N SER A 97 -11.19 0.86 14.12
CA SER A 97 -9.96 0.63 13.33
C SER A 97 -8.74 0.48 14.24
N TYR A 98 -8.52 1.40 15.17
CA TYR A 98 -7.42 1.29 16.13
C TYR A 98 -7.56 0.10 17.10
N ARG A 99 -8.79 -0.31 17.45
CA ARG A 99 -9.00 -1.53 18.23
C ARG A 99 -8.61 -2.78 17.46
N ILE A 100 -8.93 -2.87 16.18
CA ILE A 100 -8.50 -3.97 15.31
C ILE A 100 -6.97 -3.99 15.21
N ALA A 101 -6.35 -2.84 14.94
CA ALA A 101 -4.88 -2.73 14.89
C ALA A 101 -4.20 -3.24 16.17
N LYS A 102 -4.80 -3.00 17.34
CA LYS A 102 -4.34 -3.52 18.64
C LYS A 102 -4.66 -5.02 18.86
N GLY A 103 -5.22 -5.73 17.88
CA GLY A 103 -5.56 -7.16 17.96
C GLY A 103 -6.89 -7.47 18.64
N ASN A 104 -7.75 -6.48 18.88
CA ASN A 104 -9.07 -6.73 19.42
C ASN A 104 -10.01 -7.24 18.32
N ALA A 105 -10.88 -8.18 18.68
CA ALA A 105 -11.92 -8.63 17.78
C ALA A 105 -13.02 -7.56 17.62
N VAL A 106 -13.41 -7.30 16.38
CA VAL A 106 -14.51 -6.41 16.02
C VAL A 106 -15.35 -7.11 14.95
N GLU A 107 -16.66 -6.91 14.98
CA GLU A 107 -17.57 -7.44 13.96
C GLU A 107 -17.76 -6.39 12.87
N SER A 108 -17.56 -6.77 11.62
CA SER A 108 -17.74 -5.90 10.46
C SER A 108 -19.24 -5.71 10.13
N ALA A 109 -19.54 -4.81 9.19
CA ALA A 109 -20.89 -4.60 8.70
C ALA A 109 -21.54 -5.84 8.03
N SER A 110 -20.74 -6.81 7.64
CA SER A 110 -21.20 -8.10 7.09
C SER A 110 -21.46 -9.17 8.16
N GLY A 111 -21.17 -8.88 9.43
CA GLY A 111 -21.19 -9.86 10.51
C GLY A 111 -19.90 -10.69 10.59
N GLU A 112 -18.94 -10.47 9.69
CA GLU A 112 -17.66 -11.18 9.71
C GLU A 112 -16.79 -10.65 10.86
N ARG A 113 -16.25 -11.57 11.67
CA ARG A 113 -15.34 -11.22 12.76
C ARG A 113 -13.95 -10.92 12.22
N ILE A 114 -13.46 -9.73 12.50
CA ILE A 114 -12.10 -9.27 12.18
C ILE A 114 -11.27 -9.28 13.46
N GLN A 115 -10.11 -9.93 13.42
CA GLN A 115 -9.14 -9.91 14.51
C GLN A 115 -7.77 -10.28 13.94
N LEU A 116 -6.82 -9.37 14.03
CA LEU A 116 -5.45 -9.66 13.59
C LEU A 116 -4.84 -10.81 14.39
N THR A 117 -4.15 -11.71 13.72
CA THR A 117 -3.38 -12.79 14.37
C THR A 117 -2.24 -12.21 15.19
N VAL A 118 -1.54 -11.21 14.66
CA VAL A 118 -0.50 -10.47 15.38
C VAL A 118 -0.87 -8.99 15.38
N PRO A 119 -1.03 -8.34 16.54
CA PRO A 119 -1.30 -6.91 16.61
C PRO A 119 -0.23 -6.08 15.90
N LEU A 120 -0.61 -4.88 15.44
CA LEU A 120 0.32 -3.89 14.95
C LEU A 120 1.02 -3.17 16.11
N ASP A 121 2.20 -2.61 15.83
CA ASP A 121 2.94 -1.75 16.76
C ASP A 121 2.54 -0.28 16.59
N PHE A 122 2.14 0.11 15.38
CA PHE A 122 1.66 1.46 15.08
C PHE A 122 0.65 1.45 13.94
N ALA A 123 -0.17 2.51 13.85
CA ALA A 123 -1.09 2.71 12.72
C ALA A 123 -1.41 4.19 12.50
N ALA A 124 -1.79 4.51 11.26
CA ALA A 124 -2.49 5.74 10.91
C ALA A 124 -3.77 5.40 10.15
N VAL A 125 -4.87 6.07 10.49
CA VAL A 125 -6.10 6.05 9.69
C VAL A 125 -6.07 7.31 8.83
N THR A 126 -6.19 7.13 7.51
CA THR A 126 -5.96 8.14 6.49
C THR A 126 -7.21 8.37 5.64
N ASP A 127 -8.33 8.67 6.30
CA ASP A 127 -9.57 8.97 5.60
C ASP A 127 -9.40 10.11 4.59
N HIS A 128 -10.09 10.02 3.45
CA HIS A 128 -10.05 11.03 2.39
C HIS A 128 -10.51 12.40 2.86
N ALA A 129 -9.63 13.41 2.82
CA ALA A 129 -9.93 14.78 3.24
C ALA A 129 -11.06 15.42 2.43
N GLU A 130 -11.29 14.97 1.21
CA GLU A 130 -12.36 15.40 0.31
C GLU A 130 -13.76 15.07 0.86
N GLY A 131 -13.86 14.11 1.78
CA GLY A 131 -15.11 13.72 2.44
C GLY A 131 -15.36 14.36 3.81
N PHE A 132 -14.39 15.11 4.35
CA PHE A 132 -14.50 15.62 5.72
C PHE A 132 -15.68 16.58 5.88
N GLY A 133 -16.49 16.35 6.93
CA GLY A 133 -17.68 17.12 7.24
C GLY A 133 -18.95 16.64 6.52
N LEU A 134 -18.86 15.69 5.58
CA LEU A 134 -20.01 15.17 4.86
C LEU A 134 -21.06 14.59 5.81
N PHE A 135 -20.65 13.66 6.66
CA PHE A 135 -21.57 12.94 7.55
C PHE A 135 -22.03 13.79 8.74
N GLU A 136 -21.18 14.70 9.23
CA GLU A 136 -21.55 15.71 10.22
C GLU A 136 -22.62 16.66 9.67
N THR A 137 -22.50 17.08 8.41
CA THR A 137 -23.53 17.90 7.75
C THR A 137 -24.81 17.08 7.55
N CYS A 138 -24.71 15.80 7.22
CA CYS A 138 -25.86 14.90 7.13
C CYS A 138 -26.64 14.79 8.44
N ALA A 139 -25.97 14.87 9.58
CA ALA A 139 -26.56 14.74 10.91
C ALA A 139 -27.21 16.04 11.42
N GLN A 140 -27.05 17.19 10.73
CA GLN A 140 -27.63 18.46 11.16
C GLN A 140 -29.13 18.54 10.89
N ASP A 141 -29.91 19.07 11.88
CA ASP A 141 -31.35 19.24 11.78
C ASP A 141 -31.76 20.25 10.70
N ASP A 142 -30.90 21.23 10.39
CA ASP A 142 -31.12 22.31 9.43
C ASP A 142 -30.46 22.05 8.05
N ALA A 143 -29.92 20.86 7.81
CA ALA A 143 -29.42 20.47 6.51
C ALA A 143 -30.48 20.67 5.42
N SER A 144 -30.09 21.19 4.25
CA SER A 144 -31.02 21.40 3.13
C SER A 144 -31.64 20.09 2.64
N ASP A 145 -32.82 20.15 2.01
CA ASP A 145 -33.49 18.97 1.45
C ASP A 145 -32.64 18.29 0.36
N GLU A 146 -31.87 19.07 -0.38
CA GLU A 146 -30.95 18.58 -1.40
C GLU A 146 -29.79 17.82 -0.74
N PHE A 147 -29.18 18.39 0.31
CA PHE A 147 -28.11 17.74 1.05
C PHE A 147 -28.61 16.46 1.75
N ARG A 148 -29.80 16.50 2.38
CA ARG A 148 -30.43 15.29 2.93
C ARG A 148 -30.69 14.21 1.87
N THR A 149 -30.97 14.61 0.63
CA THR A 149 -31.12 13.66 -0.48
C THR A 149 -29.78 13.04 -0.85
N LEU A 150 -28.70 13.82 -0.87
CA LEU A 150 -27.33 13.31 -1.07
C LEU A 150 -26.97 12.30 0.04
N CYS A 151 -27.23 12.62 1.31
CA CYS A 151 -26.97 11.73 2.44
C CYS A 151 -27.66 10.37 2.28
N ARG A 152 -28.97 10.38 1.93
CA ARG A 152 -29.71 9.12 1.66
C ARG A 152 -29.10 8.29 0.53
N ARG A 153 -28.43 8.93 -0.46
CA ARG A 153 -27.75 8.23 -1.54
C ARG A 153 -26.46 7.56 -1.06
N PHE A 154 -25.75 8.14 -0.09
CA PHE A 154 -24.62 7.49 0.59
C PHE A 154 -25.08 6.31 1.46
N ASP A 155 -26.22 6.43 2.16
CA ASP A 155 -26.76 5.35 2.99
C ASP A 155 -27.27 4.17 2.17
N SER A 156 -27.82 4.45 0.99
CA SER A 156 -28.40 3.44 0.10
C SER A 156 -27.92 3.65 -1.34
N PRO A 157 -26.62 3.39 -1.61
CA PRO A 157 -26.04 3.64 -2.92
C PRO A 157 -26.57 2.70 -4.00
N ASN A 158 -26.56 3.20 -5.23
CA ASN A 158 -26.83 2.43 -6.43
C ASN A 158 -25.72 2.63 -7.48
N ALA A 159 -25.74 1.84 -8.55
CA ALA A 159 -24.69 1.89 -9.55
C ALA A 159 -24.56 3.26 -10.26
N ASN A 160 -25.69 3.97 -10.49
CA ASN A 160 -25.65 5.32 -11.06
C ASN A 160 -24.95 6.31 -10.14
N PHE A 161 -25.16 6.20 -8.82
CA PHE A 161 -24.51 7.08 -7.85
C PHE A 161 -22.99 6.88 -7.85
N PHE A 162 -22.50 5.65 -7.97
CA PHE A 162 -21.07 5.40 -8.15
C PHE A 162 -20.49 6.03 -9.43
N LEU A 163 -21.26 6.00 -10.53
CA LEU A 163 -20.83 6.65 -11.77
C LEU A 163 -20.75 8.18 -11.62
N GLU A 164 -21.75 8.79 -10.95
CA GLU A 164 -21.76 10.23 -10.69
C GLU A 164 -20.61 10.67 -9.75
N LEU A 165 -20.36 9.92 -8.65
CA LEU A 165 -19.23 10.15 -7.74
C LEU A 165 -17.91 10.13 -8.49
N ARG A 166 -17.73 9.10 -9.31
CA ARG A 166 -16.56 8.97 -10.15
C ARG A 166 -16.40 10.15 -11.10
N GLU A 167 -17.46 10.51 -11.84
CA GLU A 167 -17.42 11.64 -12.76
C GLU A 167 -17.09 12.96 -12.04
N ALA A 168 -17.63 13.17 -10.83
CA ALA A 168 -17.36 14.35 -10.03
C ALA A 168 -15.89 14.38 -9.55
N GLY A 169 -15.36 13.22 -9.11
CA GLY A 169 -13.99 13.09 -8.62
C GLY A 169 -12.93 13.13 -9.73
N GLU A 170 -13.29 12.85 -11.00
CA GLU A 170 -12.35 12.93 -12.13
C GLU A 170 -12.28 14.34 -12.77
N LYS A 171 -13.17 15.27 -12.39
CA LYS A 171 -13.13 16.66 -12.90
C LYS A 171 -11.99 17.47 -12.28
N ARG A 172 -11.44 18.41 -13.04
CA ARG A 172 -10.44 19.37 -12.55
C ARG A 172 -10.93 20.80 -12.76
N PRO A 173 -11.10 21.59 -11.70
CA PRO A 173 -11.09 21.19 -10.28
C PRO A 173 -12.17 20.14 -9.99
N PRO A 174 -12.00 19.30 -8.93
CA PRO A 174 -13.02 18.34 -8.55
C PRO A 174 -14.31 19.06 -8.15
N THR A 175 -15.46 18.47 -8.44
CA THR A 175 -16.74 19.07 -8.07
C THR A 175 -17.32 18.35 -6.86
N ASN A 176 -17.72 19.13 -5.86
CA ASN A 176 -18.56 18.62 -4.80
C ASN A 176 -19.88 18.09 -5.42
N LEU A 177 -20.39 16.98 -4.90
CA LEU A 177 -21.68 16.42 -5.31
C LEU A 177 -22.89 17.26 -4.92
N GLY A 178 -22.68 18.21 -3.99
CA GLY A 178 -23.66 19.24 -3.68
C GLY A 178 -23.51 20.44 -4.66
N SER A 179 -24.57 21.23 -4.83
CA SER A 179 -24.45 22.54 -5.45
C SER A 179 -23.56 23.46 -4.57
N ALA A 180 -23.10 24.60 -5.11
CA ALA A 180 -22.35 25.59 -4.33
C ALA A 180 -23.12 26.08 -3.07
N GLU A 181 -24.44 25.98 -3.08
CA GLU A 181 -25.31 26.29 -1.94
C GLU A 181 -25.38 25.16 -0.90
N ASN A 182 -24.95 23.94 -1.25
CA ASN A 182 -24.92 22.74 -0.42
C ASN A 182 -23.50 22.21 -0.18
N SER A 183 -22.48 23.06 -0.30
CA SER A 183 -21.13 22.68 0.05
C SER A 183 -21.04 22.34 1.54
N ILE A 184 -20.19 21.36 1.88
CA ILE A 184 -19.84 21.09 3.27
C ILE A 184 -19.26 22.36 3.87
N ALA A 185 -19.83 22.82 4.99
CA ALA A 185 -19.31 23.99 5.66
C ALA A 185 -17.92 23.70 6.24
N GLU A 186 -17.03 24.66 6.19
CA GLU A 186 -15.65 24.54 6.69
C GLU A 186 -15.61 24.10 8.16
N GLU A 187 -16.59 24.52 8.96
CA GLU A 187 -16.73 24.13 10.37
C GLU A 187 -16.91 22.60 10.53
N GLN A 188 -17.71 21.95 9.69
CA GLN A 188 -17.92 20.51 9.73
C GLN A 188 -16.66 19.75 9.28
N ALA A 189 -15.98 20.24 8.27
CA ALA A 189 -14.69 19.66 7.85
C ALA A 189 -13.64 19.77 8.96
N ARG A 190 -13.55 20.90 9.64
CA ARG A 190 -12.70 21.07 10.85
C ARG A 190 -13.13 20.14 12.00
N SER A 191 -14.42 19.93 12.18
CA SER A 191 -14.96 19.03 13.21
C SER A 191 -14.52 17.59 12.94
N THR A 192 -14.66 17.10 11.72
CA THR A 192 -14.19 15.75 11.34
C THR A 192 -12.69 15.62 11.54
N TRP A 193 -11.91 16.59 11.08
CA TRP A 193 -10.46 16.59 11.30
C TRP A 193 -10.10 16.53 12.79
N ALA A 194 -10.76 17.31 13.62
CA ALA A 194 -10.56 17.27 15.07
C ALA A 194 -10.94 15.91 15.69
N GLN A 195 -11.95 15.21 15.17
CA GLN A 195 -12.30 13.84 15.59
C GLN A 195 -11.17 12.87 15.26
N ILE A 196 -10.58 12.94 14.05
CA ILE A 196 -9.47 12.08 13.61
C ILE A 196 -8.25 12.30 14.50
N VAL A 197 -7.83 13.56 14.70
CA VAL A 197 -6.73 13.91 15.60
C VAL A 197 -6.99 13.42 17.02
N GLY A 198 -8.23 13.65 17.52
CA GLY A 198 -8.64 13.20 18.86
C GLY A 198 -8.64 11.68 19.01
N ALA A 199 -9.00 10.93 17.97
CA ALA A 199 -8.94 9.47 17.99
C ALA A 199 -7.48 8.98 18.01
N ALA A 200 -6.61 9.56 17.17
CA ALA A 200 -5.18 9.26 17.20
C ALA A 200 -4.58 9.52 18.59
N GLU A 201 -4.96 10.61 19.28
CA GLU A 201 -4.50 10.88 20.63
C GLU A 201 -5.01 9.86 21.66
N ARG A 202 -6.30 9.50 21.61
CA ARG A 202 -6.89 8.54 22.57
C ARG A 202 -6.26 7.15 22.48
N HIS A 203 -5.80 6.75 21.29
CA HIS A 203 -5.25 5.43 21.04
C HIS A 203 -3.71 5.37 21.12
N ASN A 204 -3.04 6.51 21.22
CA ASN A 204 -1.59 6.57 21.34
C ASN A 204 -1.13 6.14 22.75
N GLU A 205 -0.40 5.04 22.80
CA GLU A 205 0.14 4.43 24.02
C GLU A 205 1.66 4.26 23.88
N PRO A 206 2.48 5.32 24.11
CA PRO A 206 3.93 5.27 23.92
C PRO A 206 4.58 4.04 24.56
N GLY A 207 5.44 3.36 23.83
CA GLY A 207 6.07 2.10 24.21
C GLY A 207 5.20 0.85 23.99
N ARG A 208 3.97 1.01 23.51
CA ARG A 208 3.02 -0.10 23.27
C ARG A 208 2.42 -0.07 21.89
N PHE A 209 1.72 1.01 21.56
CA PHE A 209 1.06 1.22 20.30
C PHE A 209 1.08 2.71 19.94
N THR A 210 1.67 3.04 18.82
CA THR A 210 1.77 4.42 18.36
C THR A 210 0.75 4.70 17.27
N THR A 211 0.10 5.87 17.35
CA THR A 211 -0.81 6.37 16.32
C THR A 211 -0.37 7.74 15.83
N PHE A 212 -0.65 8.05 14.58
CA PHE A 212 -0.37 9.35 13.98
C PHE A 212 -1.68 10.04 13.58
N ALA A 213 -1.75 11.36 13.75
CA ALA A 213 -2.76 12.17 13.08
C ALA A 213 -2.44 12.17 11.58
N ALA A 214 -3.42 11.79 10.75
CA ALA A 214 -3.18 11.60 9.33
C ALA A 214 -4.45 11.74 8.51
N TYR A 215 -4.30 11.96 7.21
CA TYR A 215 -5.39 11.93 6.23
C TYR A 215 -4.84 11.63 4.83
N GLU A 216 -5.73 11.24 3.90
CA GLU A 216 -5.38 11.10 2.49
C GLU A 216 -5.81 12.32 1.70
N TYR A 217 -4.88 12.85 0.90
CA TYR A 217 -5.09 13.85 -0.14
C TYR A 217 -5.21 13.15 -1.50
N SER A 218 -6.32 13.39 -2.23
CA SER A 218 -6.71 12.62 -3.40
C SER A 218 -7.06 13.50 -4.59
N PRO A 219 -6.06 14.12 -5.25
CA PRO A 219 -6.31 14.98 -6.41
C PRO A 219 -6.83 14.16 -7.61
N PRO A 220 -7.75 14.73 -8.40
CA PRO A 220 -8.36 14.01 -9.52
C PRO A 220 -7.36 13.70 -10.62
N LEU A 221 -7.36 12.44 -11.07
CA LEU A 221 -6.68 11.99 -12.26
C LEU A 221 -7.67 11.21 -13.14
N PRO A 222 -7.82 11.56 -14.45
CA PRO A 222 -8.75 10.90 -15.34
C PRO A 222 -8.57 9.37 -15.42
N ASP A 223 -9.61 8.67 -15.88
CA ASP A 223 -9.59 7.23 -16.14
C ASP A 223 -9.23 6.36 -14.92
N ARG A 224 -9.63 6.77 -13.71
CA ARG A 224 -9.33 6.11 -12.42
C ARG A 224 -7.84 6.09 -12.06
N GLY A 225 -7.07 7.00 -12.60
CA GLY A 225 -5.69 7.20 -12.18
C GLY A 225 -5.61 7.65 -10.72
N LYS A 226 -4.43 7.52 -10.15
CA LYS A 226 -4.13 7.85 -8.74
C LYS A 226 -2.79 8.56 -8.65
N ILE A 227 -2.79 9.72 -8.02
CA ILE A 227 -1.58 10.47 -7.61
C ILE A 227 -1.74 10.94 -6.16
N HIS A 228 -2.39 10.12 -5.37
CA HIS A 228 -2.77 10.38 -3.99
C HIS A 228 -1.56 10.36 -3.05
N ARG A 229 -1.71 10.97 -1.88
CA ARG A 229 -0.69 11.04 -0.83
C ARG A 229 -1.33 10.94 0.55
N ASN A 230 -0.76 10.10 1.41
CA ASN A 230 -1.07 10.15 2.82
C ASN A 230 -0.24 11.25 3.47
N VAL A 231 -0.89 12.15 4.19
CA VAL A 231 -0.25 13.20 5.00
C VAL A 231 -0.20 12.72 6.44
N ILE A 232 0.99 12.55 6.99
CA ILE A 232 1.24 12.03 8.33
C ILE A 232 1.92 13.11 9.16
N PHE A 233 1.36 13.41 10.34
CA PHE A 233 1.93 14.41 11.26
C PHE A 233 2.68 13.73 12.41
N ARG A 234 3.85 14.28 12.76
CA ARG A 234 4.69 13.81 13.87
C ARG A 234 3.95 13.82 15.21
N ASN A 235 3.12 14.81 15.45
CA ASN A 235 2.44 15.03 16.73
C ASN A 235 1.01 15.58 16.54
N ASN A 236 0.37 16.04 17.62
CA ASN A 236 -0.98 16.60 17.60
C ASN A 236 -1.04 18.12 17.37
N THR A 237 0.11 18.77 17.17
CA THR A 237 0.16 20.13 16.67
C THR A 237 0.05 20.07 15.16
N VAL A 238 -1.15 20.26 14.64
CA VAL A 238 -1.49 20.10 13.23
C VAL A 238 -2.24 21.33 12.73
N PRO A 239 -2.29 21.60 11.41
CA PRO A 239 -3.15 22.64 10.84
C PRO A 239 -4.59 22.49 11.33
N ALA A 240 -5.30 23.61 11.44
CA ALA A 240 -6.68 23.62 11.94
C ALA A 240 -7.69 22.87 11.06
N ARG A 241 -7.30 22.53 9.83
CA ARG A 241 -8.06 21.70 8.88
C ARG A 241 -7.11 20.87 8.02
N ALA A 242 -7.58 19.75 7.50
CA ALA A 242 -6.89 19.03 6.44
C ALA A 242 -6.99 19.81 5.13
N ILE A 243 -5.92 19.78 4.33
CA ILE A 243 -5.89 20.36 2.98
C ILE A 243 -6.30 19.26 1.99
N SER A 244 -7.40 19.48 1.30
CA SER A 244 -7.98 18.53 0.35
C SER A 244 -7.69 18.90 -1.11
N ALA A 245 -8.07 18.04 -2.04
CA ALA A 245 -8.00 18.34 -3.48
C ALA A 245 -8.95 19.45 -3.94
N PHE A 246 -9.88 19.89 -3.10
CA PHE A 246 -10.69 21.10 -3.35
C PHE A 246 -9.90 22.38 -3.09
N ASP A 247 -8.87 22.32 -2.23
CA ASP A 247 -8.00 23.43 -1.87
C ASP A 247 -6.75 23.48 -2.75
N ALA A 248 -6.11 22.35 -2.93
CA ALA A 248 -4.85 22.16 -3.65
C ALA A 248 -5.07 21.23 -4.85
N LEU A 249 -4.77 21.67 -6.05
CA LEU A 249 -4.97 20.88 -7.27
C LEU A 249 -3.75 20.06 -7.68
N THR A 250 -2.58 20.41 -7.15
CA THR A 250 -1.31 19.71 -7.38
C THR A 250 -0.64 19.41 -6.05
N GLU A 251 0.31 18.50 -6.07
CA GLU A 251 1.16 18.18 -4.92
C GLU A 251 1.95 19.37 -4.43
N ILE A 252 2.44 20.22 -5.33
CA ILE A 252 3.16 21.47 -4.97
C ILE A 252 2.25 22.39 -4.16
N ASN A 253 1.00 22.58 -4.63
CA ASN A 253 0.03 23.40 -3.89
C ASN A 253 -0.26 22.80 -2.50
N LEU A 254 -0.35 21.45 -2.40
CA LEU A 254 -0.54 20.76 -1.13
C LEU A 254 0.60 21.08 -0.16
N TRP A 255 1.85 20.87 -0.59
CA TRP A 255 3.03 21.08 0.24
C TRP A 255 3.16 22.54 0.70
N ASP A 256 2.98 23.50 -0.21
CA ASP A 256 2.99 24.93 0.10
C ASP A 256 1.95 25.30 1.16
N MET A 257 0.71 24.81 1.00
CA MET A 257 -0.39 25.12 1.92
C MET A 257 -0.19 24.50 3.29
N ILE A 258 0.25 23.21 3.35
CA ILE A 258 0.53 22.58 4.64
C ILE A 258 1.69 23.29 5.32
N SER A 259 2.79 23.58 4.61
CA SER A 259 3.97 24.23 5.17
C SER A 259 3.65 25.62 5.70
N ALA A 260 2.73 26.35 5.07
CA ALA A 260 2.29 27.67 5.53
C ALA A 260 1.49 27.62 6.86
N ASP A 261 0.75 26.53 7.09
CA ASP A 261 -0.12 26.36 8.27
C ASP A 261 0.54 25.48 9.38
N CYS A 262 1.67 24.82 9.08
CA CYS A 262 2.37 23.90 9.97
C CYS A 262 3.58 24.60 10.61
N GLU A 263 3.32 25.46 11.61
CA GLU A 263 4.37 26.13 12.39
C GLU A 263 4.88 25.20 13.50
N ALA A 264 6.19 25.24 13.75
CA ALA A 264 6.82 24.43 14.78
C ALA A 264 6.11 24.53 16.16
N PRO A 265 5.86 23.43 16.87
CA PRO A 265 6.42 22.10 16.69
C PRO A 265 5.65 21.18 15.71
N CYS A 266 4.76 21.70 14.89
CA CYS A 266 4.15 20.95 13.80
C CYS A 266 5.24 20.45 12.85
N ASP A 267 5.12 19.19 12.40
CA ASP A 267 6.00 18.54 11.46
C ASP A 267 5.23 17.46 10.70
N PHE A 268 5.52 17.25 9.42
CA PHE A 268 4.76 16.34 8.58
C PHE A 268 5.60 15.72 7.46
N ILE A 269 5.18 14.54 7.04
CA ILE A 269 5.63 13.92 5.79
C ILE A 269 4.41 13.61 4.92
N THR A 270 4.64 13.51 3.61
CA THR A 270 3.67 13.00 2.64
C THR A 270 4.19 11.71 2.00
N ILE A 271 3.30 10.74 1.80
CA ILE A 271 3.65 9.42 1.27
C ILE A 271 2.81 9.17 0.02
N PRO A 272 3.39 9.35 -1.19
CA PRO A 272 2.70 9.00 -2.42
C PRO A 272 2.47 7.48 -2.48
N HIS A 273 1.30 7.11 -2.99
CA HIS A 273 0.90 5.72 -3.14
C HIS A 273 0.20 5.46 -4.48
N ASN A 274 0.01 4.19 -4.82
CA ASN A 274 -0.49 3.76 -6.12
C ASN A 274 0.29 4.32 -7.33
N PRO A 275 1.64 4.37 -7.32
CA PRO A 275 2.37 4.86 -8.47
C PRO A 275 2.10 4.01 -9.72
N ASN A 276 1.79 2.71 -9.57
CA ASN A 276 1.35 1.80 -10.64
C ASN A 276 0.04 2.24 -11.34
N LYS A 277 -0.67 3.22 -10.81
CA LYS A 277 -1.92 3.79 -11.37
C LYS A 277 -1.82 5.29 -11.65
N SER A 278 -0.63 5.85 -11.64
CA SER A 278 -0.39 7.29 -11.78
C SER A 278 -0.31 7.76 -13.24
N TRP A 279 -0.42 6.88 -14.19
CA TRP A 279 -0.19 7.17 -15.62
C TRP A 279 1.17 7.82 -15.88
N GLY A 280 2.19 7.43 -15.11
CA GLY A 280 3.55 7.94 -15.19
C GLY A 280 3.82 9.21 -14.38
N LEU A 281 2.81 9.81 -13.75
CA LEU A 281 2.94 11.08 -13.04
C LEU A 281 3.59 10.97 -11.66
N ALA A 282 3.61 9.77 -11.04
CA ALA A 282 4.18 9.61 -9.71
C ALA A 282 5.64 10.06 -9.61
N PHE A 283 6.42 9.81 -10.66
CA PHE A 283 7.83 10.18 -10.77
C PHE A 283 8.14 11.06 -11.99
N ALA A 284 7.13 11.78 -12.51
CA ALA A 284 7.34 12.73 -13.60
C ALA A 284 8.06 13.98 -13.10
N SER A 285 8.73 14.69 -14.02
CA SER A 285 9.36 15.98 -13.78
C SER A 285 8.41 17.17 -14.02
N HIS A 286 7.11 16.93 -13.93
CA HIS A 286 6.06 17.92 -14.13
C HIS A 286 4.81 17.51 -13.36
N THR A 287 3.99 18.47 -12.98
CA THR A 287 2.69 18.27 -12.33
C THR A 287 1.67 17.67 -13.30
N ILE A 288 0.51 17.26 -12.77
CA ILE A 288 -0.63 16.84 -13.59
C ILE A 288 -1.09 17.91 -14.59
N ASP A 289 -0.87 19.19 -14.32
CA ASP A 289 -1.22 20.31 -15.21
C ASP A 289 -0.17 20.55 -16.30
N GLY A 290 0.94 19.80 -16.27
CA GLY A 290 2.04 19.86 -17.22
C GLY A 290 3.08 20.94 -16.90
N ASP A 291 3.00 21.57 -15.75
CA ASP A 291 4.00 22.52 -15.28
C ASP A 291 5.25 21.79 -14.82
N ALA A 292 6.40 22.11 -15.40
CA ALA A 292 7.68 21.51 -15.05
C ALA A 292 8.07 21.87 -13.61
N TYR A 293 8.61 20.90 -12.87
CA TYR A 293 9.16 21.14 -11.54
C TYR A 293 10.38 22.05 -11.62
N THR A 294 10.39 23.08 -10.77
CA THR A 294 11.57 23.90 -10.54
C THR A 294 12.54 23.21 -9.58
N ALA A 295 13.76 23.75 -9.45
CA ALA A 295 14.72 23.23 -8.46
C ALA A 295 14.18 23.35 -7.01
N ASP A 296 13.39 24.39 -6.71
CA ASP A 296 12.77 24.59 -5.40
C ASP A 296 11.64 23.57 -5.17
N ASP A 297 10.83 23.22 -6.18
CA ASP A 297 9.81 22.15 -6.09
C ASP A 297 10.45 20.80 -5.82
N TRP A 298 11.55 20.48 -6.51
CA TRP A 298 12.30 19.25 -6.27
C TRP A 298 12.89 19.20 -4.85
N LYS A 299 13.39 20.32 -4.35
CA LYS A 299 13.90 20.42 -2.98
C LYS A 299 12.77 20.24 -1.95
N MET A 300 11.61 20.87 -2.17
CA MET A 300 10.44 20.69 -1.33
C MET A 300 10.03 19.21 -1.30
N ARG A 301 9.99 18.55 -2.46
CA ARG A 301 9.66 17.12 -2.56
C ARG A 301 10.61 16.26 -1.74
N ASP A 302 11.92 16.46 -1.85
CA ASP A 302 12.94 15.74 -1.08
C ASP A 302 12.74 15.90 0.44
N GLU A 303 12.35 17.12 0.87
CA GLU A 303 12.12 17.44 2.27
C GLU A 303 10.85 16.78 2.83
N VAL A 304 9.75 16.70 2.07
CA VAL A 304 8.44 16.29 2.59
C VAL A 304 7.94 14.92 2.10
N GLU A 305 8.59 14.31 1.09
CA GLU A 305 8.27 12.96 0.58
C GLU A 305 9.42 11.96 0.80
N PRO A 306 9.82 11.70 2.06
CA PRO A 306 10.93 10.77 2.32
C PRO A 306 10.58 9.31 2.04
N LEU A 307 9.31 8.97 1.85
CA LEU A 307 8.82 7.59 1.68
C LEU A 307 7.90 7.47 0.47
N VAL A 308 7.83 6.25 -0.09
CA VAL A 308 6.87 5.83 -1.11
C VAL A 308 6.24 4.51 -0.70
N GLU A 309 4.92 4.39 -0.80
CA GLU A 309 4.22 3.13 -0.62
C GLU A 309 4.30 2.30 -1.91
N ILE A 310 5.00 1.16 -1.85
CA ILE A 310 5.24 0.30 -3.01
C ILE A 310 4.33 -0.92 -3.09
N PHE A 311 3.59 -1.21 -2.04
CA PHE A 311 2.70 -2.39 -1.99
C PHE A 311 1.45 -2.13 -1.16
N GLN A 312 0.29 -2.47 -1.71
CA GLN A 312 -1.02 -2.36 -1.06
C GLN A 312 -2.07 -3.20 -1.81
N ILE A 313 -3.36 -3.17 -1.41
CA ILE A 313 -4.44 -3.98 -2.04
C ILE A 313 -4.56 -3.83 -3.56
N LYS A 314 -4.05 -2.77 -4.15
CA LYS A 314 -4.05 -2.52 -5.61
C LYS A 314 -2.71 -2.93 -6.24
N GLY A 315 -1.97 -3.83 -5.60
CA GLY A 315 -0.82 -4.53 -6.16
C GLY A 315 0.54 -3.88 -5.89
N ASN A 316 1.53 -4.45 -6.57
CA ASN A 316 2.93 -4.07 -6.48
C ASN A 316 3.22 -2.83 -7.32
N SER A 317 4.00 -1.92 -6.75
CA SER A 317 4.52 -0.71 -7.38
C SER A 317 6.05 -0.63 -7.32
N GLU A 318 6.76 -1.71 -6.94
CA GLU A 318 8.21 -1.76 -6.98
C GLU A 318 8.72 -1.65 -8.43
N CYS A 319 8.32 -2.60 -9.27
CA CYS A 319 8.68 -2.70 -10.67
C CYS A 319 7.55 -3.36 -11.48
N SER A 320 7.62 -3.32 -12.81
CA SER A 320 6.67 -4.00 -13.69
C SER A 320 7.35 -4.84 -14.74
N LEU A 321 6.72 -5.93 -15.17
CA LEU A 321 7.07 -6.61 -16.41
C LEU A 321 6.88 -5.65 -17.59
N GLY A 322 7.69 -5.78 -18.60
CA GLY A 322 7.72 -4.90 -19.77
C GLY A 322 8.89 -3.92 -19.74
N PHE A 323 8.95 -3.00 -20.71
CA PHE A 323 10.00 -1.99 -20.85
C PHE A 323 11.45 -2.53 -20.81
N GLY A 324 11.62 -3.82 -21.17
CA GLY A 324 12.92 -4.49 -21.14
C GLY A 324 13.34 -5.03 -19.77
N ALA A 325 12.42 -5.08 -18.80
CA ALA A 325 12.71 -5.70 -17.50
C ALA A 325 13.09 -7.17 -17.65
N THR A 326 14.17 -7.56 -16.97
CA THR A 326 14.67 -8.95 -16.91
C THR A 326 14.40 -9.61 -15.57
N ASP A 327 13.67 -8.95 -14.69
CA ASP A 327 13.34 -9.37 -13.33
C ASP A 327 11.97 -10.06 -13.34
N GLU A 328 11.96 -11.36 -13.14
CA GLU A 328 10.74 -12.20 -13.12
C GLU A 328 9.79 -11.80 -12.00
N GLU A 329 10.30 -11.30 -10.87
CA GLU A 329 9.47 -10.91 -9.72
C GLU A 329 8.68 -9.61 -9.95
N CYS A 330 8.98 -8.85 -11.00
CA CYS A 330 8.17 -7.69 -11.39
C CYS A 330 6.75 -8.07 -11.83
N GLY A 331 6.47 -9.36 -12.04
CA GLY A 331 5.12 -9.89 -12.27
C GLY A 331 4.32 -10.13 -10.99
N PHE A 332 4.94 -10.08 -9.80
CA PHE A 332 4.28 -10.33 -8.53
C PHE A 332 3.19 -9.29 -8.26
N GLU A 333 1.94 -9.76 -8.12
CA GLU A 333 0.74 -8.94 -7.89
C GLU A 333 0.66 -7.68 -8.80
N GLN A 334 1.10 -7.79 -10.06
CA GLN A 334 1.00 -6.71 -11.02
C GLN A 334 -0.46 -6.41 -11.35
N PHE A 335 -0.94 -5.23 -10.96
CA PHE A 335 -2.36 -4.86 -11.02
C PHE A 335 -2.85 -4.47 -12.43
N LEU A 336 -2.00 -3.82 -13.22
CA LEU A 336 -2.28 -3.38 -14.58
C LEU A 336 -1.20 -3.89 -15.55
N PRO A 337 -1.51 -4.06 -16.83
CA PRO A 337 -0.48 -4.36 -17.82
C PRO A 337 0.38 -3.13 -18.12
N PRO A 338 1.62 -3.32 -18.66
CA PRO A 338 2.39 -2.24 -19.25
C PRO A 338 1.61 -1.56 -20.38
N CYS A 339 1.87 -0.27 -20.61
CA CYS A 339 1.22 0.48 -21.70
C CYS A 339 1.66 -0.05 -23.07
N GLU A 340 0.70 -0.24 -23.96
CA GLU A 340 0.95 -0.46 -25.38
C GLU A 340 1.31 0.87 -26.08
N GLU A 341 1.84 0.78 -27.30
CA GLU A 341 2.20 1.97 -28.09
C GLU A 341 0.98 2.90 -28.29
N GLY A 342 1.10 4.13 -27.82
CA GLY A 342 0.04 5.15 -27.89
C GLY A 342 -1.02 5.06 -26.78
N GLN A 343 -0.95 4.09 -25.89
CA GLN A 343 -1.81 4.02 -24.70
C GLN A 343 -1.24 4.95 -23.61
N VAL A 344 -2.10 5.78 -23.02
CA VAL A 344 -1.72 6.80 -22.02
C VAL A 344 -2.39 6.63 -20.68
N THR A 345 -3.40 5.75 -20.55
CA THR A 345 -4.14 5.49 -19.31
C THR A 345 -4.51 4.01 -19.17
N GLN A 346 -4.92 3.57 -17.99
CA GLN A 346 -5.28 2.18 -17.69
C GLN A 346 -4.14 1.17 -17.90
N CYS A 347 -2.90 1.63 -17.76
CA CYS A 347 -1.69 0.84 -17.96
C CYS A 347 -0.52 1.42 -17.14
N ILE A 348 0.54 0.65 -16.97
CA ILE A 348 1.75 1.07 -16.26
C ILE A 348 2.68 1.77 -17.26
N HIS A 349 3.07 3.00 -16.96
CA HIS A 349 4.07 3.76 -17.71
C HIS A 349 5.49 3.48 -17.18
N PRO A 350 6.55 3.77 -17.96
CA PRO A 350 7.94 3.64 -17.51
C PRO A 350 8.29 4.43 -16.23
N THR A 351 7.58 5.55 -15.96
CA THR A 351 7.77 6.39 -14.77
C THR A 351 6.72 6.14 -13.67
N SER A 352 6.03 5.01 -13.75
CA SER A 352 4.99 4.64 -12.77
C SER A 352 5.53 3.88 -11.58
N MET A 353 6.71 3.23 -11.68
CA MET A 353 7.17 2.29 -10.66
C MET A 353 8.29 2.89 -9.81
N ALA A 354 8.37 2.47 -8.54
CA ALA A 354 9.35 3.01 -7.59
C ALA A 354 10.80 2.81 -8.07
N ARG A 355 11.13 1.65 -8.62
CA ARG A 355 12.46 1.39 -9.18
C ARG A 355 12.83 2.37 -10.31
N ASP A 356 11.85 2.76 -11.13
CA ASP A 356 12.06 3.76 -12.19
C ASP A 356 12.20 5.16 -11.59
N GLY A 357 11.49 5.45 -10.47
CA GLY A 357 11.69 6.66 -9.68
C GLY A 357 13.11 6.76 -9.13
N LEU A 358 13.65 5.68 -8.54
CA LEU A 358 15.04 5.63 -8.06
C LEU A 358 16.05 5.88 -9.19
N LYS A 359 15.82 5.29 -10.38
CA LYS A 359 16.64 5.52 -11.57
C LYS A 359 16.59 6.99 -12.03
N LEU A 360 15.40 7.58 -12.03
CA LEU A 360 15.23 8.99 -12.37
C LEU A 360 15.95 9.89 -11.36
N GLY A 361 15.92 9.55 -10.08
CA GLY A 361 16.65 10.25 -9.03
C GLY A 361 18.15 10.33 -9.30
N LEU A 362 18.78 9.22 -9.72
CA LEU A 362 20.18 9.22 -10.15
C LEU A 362 20.45 10.16 -11.33
N ALA A 363 19.54 10.20 -12.31
CA ALA A 363 19.68 11.06 -13.48
C ALA A 363 19.51 12.55 -13.09
N LEU A 364 18.54 12.87 -12.24
CA LEU A 364 18.30 14.23 -11.76
C LEU A 364 19.42 14.76 -10.85
N GLU A 365 20.07 13.90 -10.09
CA GLU A 365 21.20 14.30 -9.25
C GLU A 365 22.35 14.91 -10.07
N GLU A 366 22.58 14.41 -11.29
CA GLU A 366 23.59 14.99 -12.19
C GLU A 366 23.23 16.43 -12.61
N GLU A 367 21.94 16.71 -12.79
CA GLU A 367 21.44 18.03 -13.20
C GLU A 367 21.30 19.01 -12.02
N LEU A 368 20.71 18.54 -10.90
CA LEU A 368 20.34 19.38 -9.76
C LEU A 368 21.44 19.52 -8.70
N GLY A 369 22.41 18.57 -8.68
CA GLY A 369 23.43 18.49 -7.62
C GLY A 369 22.95 17.81 -6.33
N PHE A 370 21.72 17.29 -6.29
CA PHE A 370 21.16 16.46 -5.24
C PHE A 370 20.13 15.49 -5.84
N ASN A 371 19.86 14.38 -5.17
CA ASN A 371 18.86 13.41 -5.60
C ASN A 371 17.49 13.72 -4.97
N PRO A 372 16.52 14.25 -5.73
CA PRO A 372 15.20 14.58 -5.17
C PRO A 372 14.26 13.38 -5.02
N LEU A 373 14.67 12.20 -5.43
CA LEU A 373 13.92 10.95 -5.34
C LEU A 373 14.70 9.92 -4.50
N ASP A 374 15.42 10.41 -3.49
CA ASP A 374 15.99 9.61 -2.42
C ASP A 374 14.88 9.27 -1.41
N PHE A 375 14.13 8.23 -1.66
CA PHE A 375 13.02 7.82 -0.79
C PHE A 375 13.19 6.40 -0.25
N GLY A 376 12.61 6.16 0.93
CA GLY A 376 12.42 4.84 1.51
C GLY A 376 11.15 4.17 0.98
N MET A 377 11.08 2.84 1.10
CA MET A 377 9.98 2.02 0.61
C MET A 377 9.17 1.42 1.76
N ILE A 378 7.86 1.58 1.75
CA ILE A 378 6.93 0.96 2.70
C ILE A 378 5.81 0.20 1.98
N GLY A 379 5.15 -0.70 2.71
CA GLY A 379 3.87 -1.28 2.33
C GLY A 379 2.78 -0.81 3.29
N SER A 380 1.54 -0.90 2.86
CA SER A 380 0.35 -0.63 3.67
C SER A 380 -0.84 -1.40 3.13
N THR A 381 -2.02 -1.30 3.75
CA THR A 381 -3.18 -2.02 3.23
C THR A 381 -4.00 -1.21 2.22
N ASP A 382 -4.22 0.07 2.42
CA ASP A 382 -5.24 0.86 1.71
C ASP A 382 -6.65 0.23 1.86
N THR A 383 -6.91 -0.34 3.03
CA THR A 383 -8.18 -1.01 3.31
C THR A 383 -9.31 0.00 3.50
N HIS A 384 -10.45 -0.27 2.89
CA HIS A 384 -11.70 0.50 3.06
C HIS A 384 -12.71 -0.28 3.93
N ASN A 385 -12.19 -1.07 4.87
CA ASN A 385 -12.98 -1.93 5.76
C ASN A 385 -12.63 -1.73 7.25
N SER A 386 -11.98 -0.62 7.60
CA SER A 386 -11.52 -0.30 8.97
C SER A 386 -10.65 -1.38 9.61
N ASN A 387 -9.97 -2.21 8.82
CA ASN A 387 -9.15 -3.31 9.31
C ASN A 387 -7.65 -3.15 8.98
N PRO A 388 -6.99 -2.08 9.48
CA PRO A 388 -5.57 -1.86 9.23
C PRO A 388 -4.75 -3.09 9.64
N GLY A 389 -3.76 -3.44 8.81
CA GLY A 389 -2.90 -4.59 9.03
C GLY A 389 -3.50 -5.95 8.74
N ASN A 390 -4.72 -6.04 8.17
CA ASN A 390 -5.32 -7.31 7.73
C ASN A 390 -4.72 -7.73 6.37
N ALA A 391 -3.41 -7.92 6.36
CA ALA A 391 -2.59 -8.17 5.18
C ALA A 391 -2.18 -9.64 4.99
N GLU A 392 -2.62 -10.53 5.87
CA GLU A 392 -2.27 -11.96 5.82
C GLU A 392 -3.15 -12.71 4.82
N GLU A 393 -2.55 -13.50 3.93
CA GLU A 393 -3.26 -14.31 2.94
C GLU A 393 -4.28 -15.26 3.58
N TYR A 394 -3.92 -15.93 4.70
CA TYR A 394 -4.81 -16.90 5.38
C TYR A 394 -6.00 -16.26 6.10
N ASP A 395 -5.97 -14.94 6.33
CA ASP A 395 -7.01 -14.24 7.10
C ASP A 395 -7.52 -12.96 6.42
N PHE A 396 -7.39 -12.84 5.12
CA PHE A 396 -7.94 -11.71 4.39
C PHE A 396 -9.45 -11.62 4.54
N ARG A 397 -9.94 -10.50 5.10
CA ARG A 397 -11.38 -10.25 5.37
C ARG A 397 -11.98 -9.22 4.43
N GLY A 398 -11.33 -8.99 3.30
CA GLY A 398 -11.76 -8.01 2.32
C GLY A 398 -11.32 -6.59 2.65
N ALA A 399 -11.39 -5.74 1.65
CA ALA A 399 -10.91 -4.37 1.72
C ALA A 399 -11.93 -3.33 1.23
N ALA A 400 -13.19 -3.70 0.97
CA ALA A 400 -14.20 -2.80 0.42
C ALA A 400 -15.59 -3.05 1.04
N GLY A 401 -15.69 -2.97 2.36
CA GLY A 401 -16.94 -3.05 3.10
C GLY A 401 -17.79 -4.26 2.70
N LEU A 402 -19.07 -4.04 2.47
CA LEU A 402 -20.02 -5.09 2.07
C LEU A 402 -19.75 -5.67 0.67
N PHE A 403 -19.01 -4.96 -0.20
CA PHE A 403 -18.66 -5.52 -1.53
C PHE A 403 -17.75 -6.73 -1.44
N THR A 404 -16.97 -6.84 -0.37
CA THR A 404 -16.04 -7.93 -0.11
C THR A 404 -16.29 -8.56 1.26
N GLY A 405 -17.51 -8.42 1.77
CA GLY A 405 -17.89 -8.73 3.15
C GLY A 405 -17.97 -10.22 3.50
N ASN A 406 -17.77 -11.14 2.54
CA ASN A 406 -17.67 -12.58 2.79
C ASN A 406 -16.86 -13.26 1.67
N ALA A 407 -16.49 -14.53 1.88
CA ALA A 407 -15.68 -15.29 0.93
C ALA A 407 -16.31 -15.39 -0.47
N ASN A 408 -17.63 -15.56 -0.55
CA ASN A 408 -18.34 -15.63 -1.82
C ASN A 408 -18.26 -14.31 -2.60
N LEU A 409 -18.46 -13.17 -1.91
CA LEU A 409 -18.36 -11.84 -2.53
C LEU A 409 -16.92 -11.50 -2.93
N ARG A 410 -15.92 -11.91 -2.14
CA ARG A 410 -14.51 -11.72 -2.49
C ARG A 410 -14.15 -12.46 -3.78
N LEU A 411 -14.62 -13.70 -3.94
CA LEU A 411 -14.34 -14.51 -5.13
C LEU A 411 -15.18 -14.11 -6.35
N ARG A 412 -16.46 -13.78 -6.19
CA ARG A 412 -17.41 -13.64 -7.31
C ARG A 412 -17.97 -12.25 -7.51
N GLY A 413 -17.79 -11.37 -6.52
CA GLY A 413 -18.40 -10.04 -6.54
C GLY A 413 -19.92 -10.04 -6.44
N MET A 414 -20.47 -8.86 -6.32
CA MET A 414 -21.92 -8.65 -6.32
C MET A 414 -22.48 -8.79 -7.74
N ARG A 415 -23.63 -9.44 -7.87
CA ARG A 415 -24.39 -9.56 -9.14
C ARG A 415 -23.59 -10.15 -10.31
N GLY A 416 -22.65 -11.07 -10.02
CA GLY A 416 -21.84 -11.73 -11.05
C GLY A 416 -20.75 -10.83 -11.67
N GLY A 417 -20.37 -9.76 -10.95
CA GLY A 417 -19.17 -8.98 -11.25
C GLY A 417 -17.89 -9.74 -10.88
N ARG A 418 -16.74 -9.13 -11.11
CA ARG A 418 -15.49 -9.62 -10.53
C ARG A 418 -15.46 -9.23 -9.06
N GLY A 419 -15.20 -10.17 -8.17
CA GLY A 419 -15.01 -9.92 -6.75
C GLY A 419 -13.73 -9.11 -6.48
N ALA A 420 -13.08 -9.39 -5.36
CA ALA A 420 -11.75 -8.84 -5.04
C ALA A 420 -10.60 -9.58 -5.75
N THR A 421 -10.89 -10.39 -6.76
CA THR A 421 -9.93 -11.31 -7.40
C THR A 421 -8.71 -10.62 -8.01
N PHE A 422 -8.83 -9.33 -8.34
CA PHE A 422 -7.75 -8.49 -8.82
C PHE A 422 -6.97 -7.78 -7.68
N GLN A 423 -7.39 -7.97 -6.42
CA GLN A 423 -6.74 -7.39 -5.24
C GLN A 423 -5.91 -8.45 -4.52
N ASN A 424 -5.00 -8.00 -3.66
CA ASN A 424 -4.28 -8.79 -2.68
C ASN A 424 -4.61 -8.26 -1.27
N PRO A 425 -4.17 -8.90 -0.18
CA PRO A 425 -4.47 -8.41 1.17
C PRO A 425 -3.80 -7.08 1.53
N GLY A 426 -2.82 -6.64 0.76
CA GLY A 426 -2.02 -5.45 1.05
C GLY A 426 -0.71 -5.77 1.76
N GLY A 427 -0.02 -4.73 2.22
CA GLY A 427 1.28 -4.82 2.82
C GLY A 427 1.37 -4.20 4.22
N LEU A 428 2.58 -4.20 4.77
CA LEU A 428 2.90 -3.55 6.03
C LEU A 428 4.10 -2.63 5.87
N ALA A 429 4.05 -1.49 6.59
CA ALA A 429 5.20 -0.65 6.83
C ALA A 429 6.00 -1.20 8.02
N VAL A 430 7.31 -1.32 7.86
CA VAL A 430 8.17 -1.70 8.98
C VAL A 430 9.21 -0.63 9.21
N VAL A 431 9.32 -0.20 10.46
CA VAL A 431 10.18 0.90 10.88
C VAL A 431 11.21 0.39 11.88
N TRP A 432 12.48 0.63 11.61
CA TRP A 432 13.56 0.37 12.55
C TRP A 432 13.76 1.59 13.45
N ALA A 433 13.31 1.50 14.70
CA ALA A 433 13.40 2.58 15.67
C ALA A 433 13.88 2.07 17.06
N PRO A 434 14.51 2.93 17.88
CA PRO A 434 14.99 2.53 19.20
C PRO A 434 13.83 2.18 20.16
N GLU A 435 12.69 2.82 20.01
CA GLU A 435 11.50 2.61 20.84
C GLU A 435 10.22 2.92 20.06
N ASN A 436 9.08 2.39 20.53
CA ASN A 436 7.76 2.63 19.91
C ASN A 436 7.16 3.93 20.45
N THR A 437 7.61 5.06 19.93
CA THR A 437 7.06 6.40 20.19
C THR A 437 6.92 7.17 18.89
N ARG A 438 6.03 8.19 18.82
CA ARG A 438 5.86 9.01 17.64
C ARG A 438 7.17 9.58 17.14
N ASP A 439 7.93 10.21 18.04
CA ASP A 439 9.19 10.85 17.66
C ASP A 439 10.20 9.84 17.10
N ALA A 440 10.39 8.70 17.78
CA ALA A 440 11.35 7.70 17.32
C ALA A 440 10.97 7.04 16.00
N LEU A 441 9.67 6.76 15.79
CA LEU A 441 9.17 6.22 14.52
C LEU A 441 9.21 7.26 13.41
N PHE A 442 8.83 8.49 13.69
CA PHE A 442 8.84 9.58 12.70
C PHE A 442 10.27 9.91 12.26
N ASP A 443 11.22 10.05 13.20
CA ASP A 443 12.64 10.24 12.90
C ASP A 443 13.20 9.10 12.04
N ALA A 444 12.73 7.85 12.28
CA ALA A 444 13.12 6.71 11.47
C ALA A 444 12.54 6.74 10.06
N MET A 445 11.31 7.21 9.92
CA MET A 445 10.69 7.44 8.60
C MET A 445 11.40 8.53 7.82
N GLU A 446 11.76 9.66 8.45
CA GLU A 446 12.52 10.73 7.80
C GLU A 446 13.92 10.28 7.36
N ARG A 447 14.64 9.48 8.17
CA ARG A 447 15.95 8.93 7.77
C ARG A 447 15.82 7.66 6.91
N LYS A 448 14.57 7.25 6.53
CA LYS A 448 14.28 6.15 5.60
C LYS A 448 14.75 4.78 6.09
N GLU A 449 14.95 4.61 7.41
CA GLU A 449 15.30 3.32 8.01
C GLU A 449 14.03 2.45 8.16
N VAL A 450 13.42 2.18 7.01
CA VAL A 450 12.13 1.50 6.86
C VAL A 450 12.19 0.48 5.73
N TYR A 451 11.25 -0.46 5.73
CA TYR A 451 11.09 -1.40 4.62
C TYR A 451 9.63 -1.80 4.44
N ALA A 452 9.31 -2.29 3.24
CA ALA A 452 8.01 -2.80 2.88
C ALA A 452 7.93 -4.32 3.06
N THR A 453 6.73 -4.83 3.39
CA THR A 453 6.40 -6.24 3.18
C THR A 453 5.07 -6.36 2.44
N SER A 454 4.83 -7.52 1.82
CA SER A 454 3.55 -7.83 1.17
C SER A 454 2.50 -8.42 2.13
N GLY A 455 2.68 -8.24 3.44
CA GLY A 455 1.78 -8.72 4.50
C GLY A 455 2.49 -9.57 5.54
N THR A 456 3.45 -10.37 5.10
CA THR A 456 4.29 -11.20 5.97
C THR A 456 5.13 -10.36 6.94
N ARG A 457 5.47 -10.94 8.10
CA ARG A 457 6.31 -10.28 9.11
C ARG A 457 7.78 -10.71 9.04
N ILE A 458 8.31 -10.88 7.84
CA ILE A 458 9.75 -11.05 7.60
C ILE A 458 10.49 -9.87 8.22
N ARG A 459 11.55 -10.15 8.98
CA ARG A 459 12.42 -9.11 9.52
C ARG A 459 13.65 -8.97 8.65
N LEU A 460 13.80 -7.83 8.01
CA LEU A 460 14.87 -7.54 7.06
C LEU A 460 15.80 -6.45 7.58
N ARG A 461 17.09 -6.75 7.67
CA ARG A 461 18.18 -5.80 7.87
C ARG A 461 19.02 -5.71 6.61
N PHE A 462 19.39 -4.49 6.24
CA PHE A 462 20.26 -4.23 5.10
C PHE A 462 21.20 -3.07 5.43
N PHE A 463 22.50 -3.33 5.32
CA PHE A 463 23.57 -2.36 5.61
C PHE A 463 24.56 -2.29 4.47
N GLY A 464 25.09 -1.11 4.19
CA GLY A 464 26.22 -0.89 3.31
C GLY A 464 27.43 -0.38 4.09
N GLY A 465 28.61 -0.92 3.82
CA GLY A 465 29.85 -0.47 4.44
C GLY A 465 31.02 -0.59 3.49
N PRO A 466 32.15 0.12 3.77
CA PRO A 466 33.31 0.13 2.87
C PRO A 466 34.07 -1.19 2.86
N SER A 467 33.91 -2.04 3.87
CA SER A 467 34.80 -3.20 4.05
C SER A 467 34.20 -4.33 4.91
N TYR A 468 32.90 -4.61 4.82
CA TYR A 468 32.34 -5.77 5.50
C TYR A 468 32.98 -7.06 4.96
N GLU A 469 33.27 -7.98 5.88
CA GLU A 469 33.83 -9.30 5.60
C GLU A 469 32.87 -10.41 6.06
N ASP A 470 32.99 -11.60 5.49
CA ASP A 470 32.15 -12.76 5.84
C ASP A 470 32.13 -13.08 7.33
N SER A 471 33.20 -12.74 8.05
CA SER A 471 33.29 -12.88 9.52
C SER A 471 32.22 -12.09 10.27
N LEU A 472 31.63 -11.05 9.67
CA LEU A 472 30.53 -10.28 10.26
C LEU A 472 29.32 -11.19 10.54
N MET A 473 29.00 -12.13 9.65
CA MET A 473 27.85 -13.06 9.81
C MET A 473 27.97 -13.96 11.05
N THR A 474 29.18 -14.18 11.55
CA THR A 474 29.45 -15.06 12.69
C THR A 474 29.94 -14.29 13.92
N ALA A 475 29.96 -12.97 13.87
CA ALA A 475 30.32 -12.12 15.00
C ALA A 475 29.25 -12.19 16.12
N ASP A 476 29.66 -11.94 17.38
CA ASP A 476 28.73 -11.95 18.51
C ASP A 476 27.66 -10.82 18.40
N ASN A 477 28.02 -9.68 17.82
CA ASN A 477 27.14 -8.50 17.68
C ASN A 477 27.17 -7.94 16.25
N PRO A 478 26.71 -8.70 15.25
CA PRO A 478 26.87 -8.30 13.83
C PRO A 478 26.14 -6.98 13.51
N ILE A 479 24.98 -6.74 14.09
CA ILE A 479 24.19 -5.51 13.87
C ILE A 479 24.88 -4.27 14.44
N GLU A 480 25.46 -4.37 15.63
CA GLU A 480 26.22 -3.27 16.24
C GLU A 480 27.45 -2.91 15.38
N ILE A 481 28.16 -3.93 14.90
CA ILE A 481 29.31 -3.74 14.03
C ILE A 481 28.87 -3.09 12.70
N ALA A 482 27.74 -3.55 12.15
CA ALA A 482 27.22 -3.01 10.89
C ALA A 482 26.88 -1.52 11.01
N TYR A 483 26.23 -1.08 12.08
CA TYR A 483 25.98 0.34 12.35
C TYR A 483 27.27 1.16 12.58
N GLN A 484 28.28 0.57 13.24
CA GLN A 484 29.51 1.28 13.53
C GLN A 484 30.41 1.46 12.31
N GLN A 485 30.34 0.55 11.35
CA GLN A 485 31.23 0.49 10.20
C GLN A 485 30.58 0.90 8.86
N GLY A 486 29.29 1.22 8.86
CA GLY A 486 28.56 1.54 7.65
C GLY A 486 27.26 2.27 7.93
N VAL A 487 26.32 2.20 6.97
CA VAL A 487 25.02 2.84 7.00
C VAL A 487 23.92 1.79 6.87
N PRO A 488 22.78 1.97 7.56
CA PRO A 488 21.60 1.13 7.34
C PRO A 488 20.88 1.49 6.03
N MET A 489 19.86 0.70 5.66
CA MET A 489 18.92 1.05 4.60
C MET A 489 18.43 2.48 4.76
N GLY A 490 18.20 3.19 3.65
CA GLY A 490 17.88 4.62 3.61
C GLY A 490 19.12 5.52 3.67
N GLY A 491 20.30 4.98 3.92
CA GLY A 491 21.53 5.75 4.10
C GLY A 491 22.32 6.00 2.82
N MET A 492 23.27 6.95 2.91
CA MET A 492 24.23 7.27 1.86
C MET A 492 25.61 6.76 2.25
N LEU A 493 26.19 5.84 1.46
CA LEU A 493 27.54 5.31 1.62
C LEU A 493 28.51 6.05 0.67
N ARG A 494 29.62 6.54 1.21
CA ARG A 494 30.70 7.20 0.45
C ARG A 494 32.00 6.45 0.68
N PRO A 495 32.26 5.37 -0.10
CA PRO A 495 33.53 4.67 -0.03
C PRO A 495 34.66 5.59 -0.51
N SER A 496 35.87 5.40 0.01
CA SER A 496 37.06 5.99 -0.59
C SER A 496 37.40 5.30 -1.94
N ASP A 497 38.20 5.94 -2.78
CA ASP A 497 38.56 5.45 -4.14
C ASP A 497 39.15 4.02 -4.15
N ASP A 498 39.75 3.60 -3.03
CA ASP A 498 40.39 2.29 -2.87
C ASP A 498 39.48 1.24 -2.25
N GLU A 499 38.22 1.61 -1.87
CA GLU A 499 37.30 0.72 -1.19
C GLU A 499 36.17 0.26 -2.12
N THR A 500 35.86 -1.03 -2.05
CA THR A 500 34.68 -1.61 -2.72
C THR A 500 33.55 -1.75 -1.70
N PRO A 501 32.36 -1.16 -1.93
CA PRO A 501 31.25 -1.30 -1.02
C PRO A 501 30.86 -2.75 -0.83
N ALA A 502 30.61 -3.12 0.42
CA ALA A 502 30.10 -4.41 0.81
C ALA A 502 28.76 -4.24 1.48
N PHE A 503 27.83 -5.14 1.20
CA PHE A 503 26.48 -5.08 1.72
C PHE A 503 26.22 -6.29 2.62
N TYR A 504 25.77 -6.02 3.85
CA TYR A 504 25.33 -7.05 4.77
C TYR A 504 23.82 -7.11 4.80
N VAL A 505 23.26 -8.26 4.48
CA VAL A 505 21.83 -8.53 4.57
C VAL A 505 21.57 -9.64 5.57
N GLN A 506 20.53 -9.47 6.37
CA GLN A 506 19.99 -10.48 7.28
C GLN A 506 18.46 -10.48 7.20
N ALA A 507 17.89 -11.64 6.89
CA ALA A 507 16.46 -11.86 6.80
C ALA A 507 16.04 -13.02 7.71
N LEU A 508 15.05 -12.75 8.59
CA LEU A 508 14.42 -13.75 9.44
C LEU A 508 13.02 -14.04 8.94
N GLN A 509 12.69 -15.32 8.84
CA GLN A 509 11.36 -15.82 8.50
C GLN A 509 10.29 -15.22 9.45
N ASP A 510 9.10 -14.97 8.90
CA ASP A 510 7.89 -14.85 9.72
C ASP A 510 7.54 -16.24 10.29
N PRO A 511 7.52 -16.41 11.62
CA PRO A 511 7.28 -17.72 12.21
C PRO A 511 5.87 -18.29 11.94
N LEU A 512 4.95 -17.49 11.41
CA LEU A 512 3.59 -17.90 11.05
C LEU A 512 3.42 -18.22 9.56
N ASN A 513 4.45 -17.97 8.75
CA ASN A 513 4.46 -18.13 7.31
C ASN A 513 5.56 -19.10 6.84
N ALA A 514 5.61 -19.37 5.53
CA ALA A 514 6.57 -20.29 4.94
C ALA A 514 8.03 -19.81 5.14
N PRO A 515 9.00 -20.74 5.21
CA PRO A 515 10.42 -20.39 5.27
C PRO A 515 10.90 -19.61 4.05
N LEU A 516 12.01 -18.88 4.21
CA LEU A 516 12.60 -18.05 3.18
C LEU A 516 13.18 -18.89 2.03
N ASP A 517 12.89 -18.47 0.80
CA ASP A 517 13.46 -19.06 -0.41
C ASP A 517 14.83 -18.47 -0.74
N ARG A 518 14.93 -17.15 -0.86
CA ARG A 518 16.18 -16.47 -1.25
C ARG A 518 16.19 -14.99 -0.86
N VAL A 519 17.37 -14.42 -0.90
CA VAL A 519 17.61 -12.97 -0.80
C VAL A 519 18.27 -12.48 -2.06
N GLN A 520 17.77 -11.35 -2.57
CA GLN A 520 18.28 -10.66 -3.75
C GLN A 520 18.82 -9.29 -3.37
N ILE A 521 19.82 -8.82 -4.12
CA ILE A 521 20.24 -7.41 -4.15
C ILE A 521 19.94 -6.89 -5.55
N ILE A 522 19.24 -5.76 -5.60
CA ILE A 522 18.94 -5.01 -6.80
C ILE A 522 19.88 -3.80 -6.82
N LYS A 523 20.67 -3.66 -7.89
CA LYS A 523 21.53 -2.51 -8.16
C LYS A 523 21.00 -1.72 -9.32
N GLY A 524 20.92 -0.39 -9.18
CA GLY A 524 20.75 0.54 -10.29
C GLY A 524 21.88 1.53 -10.33
N TRP A 525 22.36 1.88 -11.55
CA TRP A 525 23.50 2.82 -11.73
C TRP A 525 23.38 3.59 -13.03
N VAL A 526 24.14 4.68 -13.14
CA VAL A 526 24.27 5.44 -14.39
C VAL A 526 25.55 5.03 -15.12
N GLU A 527 25.43 4.69 -16.41
CA GLU A 527 26.54 4.37 -17.29
C GLU A 527 26.31 5.02 -18.66
N ASP A 528 27.25 5.82 -19.13
CA ASP A 528 27.19 6.54 -20.41
C ASP A 528 25.87 7.35 -20.57
N GLY A 529 25.39 8.01 -19.51
CA GLY A 529 24.15 8.80 -19.48
C GLY A 529 22.86 7.95 -19.55
N SER A 530 22.96 6.64 -19.40
CA SER A 530 21.82 5.71 -19.35
C SER A 530 21.77 5.01 -18.01
N VAL A 531 20.56 4.84 -17.46
CA VAL A 531 20.38 4.08 -16.23
C VAL A 531 20.29 2.59 -16.53
N LYS A 532 21.06 1.81 -15.78
CA LYS A 532 21.15 0.36 -15.85
C LYS A 532 20.62 -0.26 -14.56
N GLU A 533 20.24 -1.52 -14.62
CA GLU A 533 19.91 -2.31 -13.42
C GLU A 533 20.37 -3.76 -13.56
N ILE A 534 20.60 -4.41 -12.43
CA ILE A 534 20.82 -5.85 -12.31
C ILE A 534 20.19 -6.37 -11.03
N VAL A 535 19.71 -7.61 -11.07
CA VAL A 535 19.19 -8.35 -9.92
C VAL A 535 20.03 -9.58 -9.70
N LEU A 536 20.57 -9.73 -8.49
CA LEU A 536 21.48 -10.83 -8.12
C LEU A 536 20.95 -11.53 -6.87
N ASP A 537 20.92 -12.85 -6.88
CA ASP A 537 20.67 -13.61 -5.66
C ASP A 537 21.97 -13.65 -4.82
N VAL A 538 21.87 -13.40 -3.52
CA VAL A 538 23.02 -13.35 -2.60
C VAL A 538 22.96 -14.40 -1.49
N ALA A 539 21.78 -14.99 -1.25
CA ALA A 539 21.60 -16.11 -0.34
C ALA A 539 20.44 -16.99 -0.81
N CYS A 540 20.59 -18.30 -0.71
CA CYS A 540 19.57 -19.29 -1.09
C CYS A 540 19.18 -20.15 0.11
N GLY A 541 17.89 -20.45 0.26
CA GLY A 541 17.40 -21.45 1.20
C GLY A 541 17.85 -22.87 0.85
N ASP A 542 17.59 -23.82 1.75
CA ASP A 542 17.93 -25.25 1.59
C ASP A 542 19.41 -25.55 1.32
N GLY A 543 20.32 -24.61 1.62
CA GLY A 543 21.74 -24.76 1.29
C GLY A 543 22.03 -24.85 -0.20
N ARG A 544 21.10 -24.40 -1.07
CA ARG A 544 21.32 -24.31 -2.52
C ARG A 544 22.47 -23.34 -2.81
N THR A 545 23.22 -23.62 -3.84
CA THR A 545 24.35 -22.77 -4.26
C THR A 545 23.94 -21.90 -5.43
N ILE A 546 24.27 -20.62 -5.38
CA ILE A 546 24.07 -19.68 -6.48
C ILE A 546 24.84 -20.17 -7.71
N ASP A 547 24.17 -20.22 -8.85
CA ASP A 547 24.78 -20.54 -10.13
C ASP A 547 25.70 -19.38 -10.55
N PRO A 548 27.00 -19.62 -10.71
CA PRO A 548 27.95 -18.57 -11.04
C PRO A 548 27.78 -17.99 -12.46
N GLU A 549 27.08 -18.70 -13.37
CA GLU A 549 26.86 -18.22 -14.75
C GLU A 549 25.67 -17.25 -14.81
N THR A 550 24.63 -17.50 -13.96
CA THR A 550 23.40 -16.70 -13.97
C THR A 550 23.29 -15.73 -12.80
N GLY A 551 24.07 -15.93 -11.71
CA GLY A 551 23.93 -15.17 -10.47
C GLY A 551 22.61 -15.46 -9.73
N ARG A 552 21.96 -16.61 -9.98
CA ARG A 552 20.64 -16.97 -9.45
C ARG A 552 20.67 -18.24 -8.62
N CYS A 553 19.80 -18.31 -7.62
CA CYS A 553 19.51 -19.55 -6.91
C CYS A 553 18.75 -20.52 -7.83
N PRO A 554 19.07 -21.83 -7.81
CA PRO A 554 18.19 -22.81 -8.42
C PRO A 554 16.78 -22.70 -7.85
N ALA A 555 15.75 -23.00 -8.64
CA ALA A 555 14.36 -22.94 -8.20
C ALA A 555 14.12 -23.74 -6.91
N THR A 556 13.26 -23.23 -6.02
CA THR A 556 12.83 -23.98 -4.83
C THR A 556 12.06 -25.23 -5.24
N THR A 557 12.10 -26.26 -4.39
CA THR A 557 11.25 -27.45 -4.51
C THR A 557 10.10 -27.45 -3.52
N ALA A 558 9.95 -26.35 -2.75
CA ALA A 558 8.86 -26.23 -1.79
C ALA A 558 7.49 -26.23 -2.50
N SER A 559 6.53 -26.89 -1.89
CA SER A 559 5.19 -27.06 -2.42
C SER A 559 4.12 -26.74 -1.37
N VAL A 560 2.89 -26.53 -1.85
CA VAL A 560 1.72 -26.22 -1.02
C VAL A 560 0.64 -27.27 -1.32
N ASP A 561 0.06 -27.83 -0.27
CA ASP A 561 -1.14 -28.68 -0.40
C ASP A 561 -2.39 -27.80 -0.51
N LEU A 562 -2.89 -27.61 -1.72
CA LEU A 562 -4.05 -26.77 -2.00
C LEU A 562 -5.36 -27.27 -1.39
N THR A 563 -5.40 -28.48 -0.81
CA THR A 563 -6.60 -29.03 -0.17
C THR A 563 -6.79 -28.53 1.26
N ASN A 564 -5.74 -28.04 1.90
CA ASN A 564 -5.74 -27.57 3.29
C ASN A 564 -4.77 -26.41 3.55
N CYS A 565 -4.11 -25.91 2.49
CA CYS A 565 -3.12 -24.84 2.51
C CYS A 565 -1.89 -25.09 3.42
N ALA A 566 -1.57 -26.36 3.69
CA ALA A 566 -0.34 -26.70 4.38
C ALA A 566 0.87 -26.49 3.44
N PHE A 567 1.90 -25.84 3.94
CA PHE A 567 3.19 -25.64 3.26
C PHE A 567 4.29 -26.46 3.95
N GLU A 568 5.40 -26.69 3.25
CA GLU A 568 6.52 -27.48 3.77
C GLU A 568 7.41 -26.60 4.66
N GLU A 569 7.37 -26.82 5.98
CA GLU A 569 8.14 -26.09 6.99
C GLU A 569 9.65 -26.43 6.98
N ASP A 570 10.02 -27.58 6.42
CA ASP A 570 11.39 -28.08 6.33
C ASP A 570 12.11 -27.69 5.05
N LYS A 571 11.46 -26.92 4.16
CA LYS A 571 12.01 -26.37 2.92
C LYS A 571 12.27 -24.88 3.06
N GLY A 572 13.46 -24.41 2.63
CA GLY A 572 13.88 -23.03 2.75
C GLY A 572 14.74 -22.78 4.00
N ALA A 573 14.71 -21.57 4.51
CA ALA A 573 15.54 -21.16 5.65
C ALA A 573 14.77 -20.27 6.62
N GLN A 574 15.01 -20.44 7.93
CA GLN A 574 14.52 -19.54 8.97
C GLN A 574 15.33 -18.24 9.04
N LEU A 575 16.61 -18.32 8.67
CA LEU A 575 17.54 -17.20 8.61
C LEU A 575 18.32 -17.30 7.30
N LEU A 576 18.27 -16.25 6.52
CA LEU A 576 19.20 -16.02 5.41
C LEU A 576 20.06 -14.79 5.71
N GLN A 577 21.35 -14.91 5.48
CA GLN A 577 22.29 -13.79 5.63
C GLN A 577 23.43 -13.91 4.63
N ALA A 578 23.94 -12.77 4.20
CA ALA A 578 25.07 -12.69 3.30
C ALA A 578 25.85 -11.39 3.53
N VAL A 579 27.15 -11.44 3.29
CA VAL A 579 27.97 -10.28 2.97
C VAL A 579 28.28 -10.38 1.50
N TRP A 580 27.84 -9.41 0.72
CA TRP A 580 28.05 -9.37 -0.71
C TRP A 580 28.85 -8.13 -1.09
N LYS A 581 29.88 -8.30 -1.90
CA LYS A 581 30.70 -7.21 -2.47
C LYS A 581 30.36 -7.09 -3.94
N ASP A 582 30.16 -5.85 -4.40
CA ASP A 582 29.91 -5.60 -5.82
C ASP A 582 31.18 -5.83 -6.64
N PRO A 583 31.24 -6.90 -7.46
CA PRO A 583 32.44 -7.18 -8.27
C PRO A 583 32.65 -6.18 -9.42
N ASP A 584 31.58 -5.49 -9.81
CA ASP A 584 31.54 -4.53 -10.91
C ASP A 584 31.36 -3.09 -10.39
N TYR A 585 31.81 -2.81 -9.15
CA TYR A 585 31.78 -1.48 -8.59
C TYR A 585 32.77 -0.55 -9.30
N ASP A 586 32.29 0.61 -9.69
CA ASP A 586 33.11 1.70 -10.22
C ASP A 586 32.93 2.94 -9.30
N ALA A 587 34.03 3.38 -8.69
CA ALA A 587 34.01 4.54 -7.78
C ALA A 587 33.57 5.86 -8.46
N GLY A 588 33.65 5.93 -9.79
CA GLY A 588 33.13 7.05 -10.58
C GLY A 588 31.63 7.02 -10.83
N GLN A 589 30.93 5.91 -10.51
CA GLN A 589 29.51 5.73 -10.76
C GLN A 589 28.69 6.01 -9.50
N ARG A 590 27.54 6.66 -9.70
CA ARG A 590 26.48 6.72 -8.70
C ARG A 590 25.55 5.52 -8.85
N ALA A 591 25.20 4.91 -7.72
CA ALA A 591 24.35 3.73 -7.71
C ALA A 591 23.44 3.70 -6.49
N PHE A 592 22.32 2.99 -6.61
CA PHE A 592 21.53 2.55 -5.47
C PHE A 592 21.55 1.02 -5.37
N TYR A 593 21.40 0.54 -4.14
CA TYR A 593 21.26 -0.88 -3.84
C TYR A 593 20.13 -1.08 -2.84
N TYR A 594 19.25 -2.05 -3.09
CA TYR A 594 18.30 -2.48 -2.09
C TYR A 594 18.15 -4.00 -2.06
N ALA A 595 17.75 -4.54 -0.91
CA ALA A 595 17.54 -5.96 -0.73
C ALA A 595 16.05 -6.31 -0.94
N ARG A 596 15.80 -7.45 -1.60
CA ARG A 596 14.49 -8.09 -1.67
C ARG A 596 14.60 -9.51 -1.12
N VAL A 597 13.68 -9.86 -0.23
CA VAL A 597 13.57 -11.20 0.38
C VAL A 597 12.31 -11.86 -0.14
N ILE A 598 12.43 -13.12 -0.53
CA ILE A 598 11.33 -13.91 -1.07
C ILE A 598 11.17 -15.15 -0.19
N GLN A 599 9.95 -15.42 0.27
CA GLN A 599 9.63 -16.67 0.97
C GLN A 599 9.19 -17.77 0.00
N ASN A 600 9.12 -19.01 0.47
CA ASN A 600 8.51 -20.09 -0.27
C ASN A 600 6.99 -19.86 -0.43
N PRO A 601 6.36 -20.47 -1.46
CA PRO A 601 4.94 -20.24 -1.71
C PRO A 601 4.04 -20.71 -0.56
N THR A 602 2.96 -19.95 -0.36
CA THR A 602 1.80 -20.30 0.48
C THR A 602 0.53 -20.25 -0.37
N CYS A 603 -0.63 -20.68 0.13
CA CYS A 603 -1.89 -20.43 -0.57
C CYS A 603 -2.12 -18.91 -0.71
N ARG A 604 -2.69 -18.51 -1.84
CA ARG A 604 -3.24 -17.16 -2.00
C ARG A 604 -4.59 -17.06 -1.27
N TRP A 605 -4.99 -15.87 -0.81
CA TRP A 605 -6.26 -15.64 -0.09
C TRP A 605 -7.48 -16.22 -0.82
N SER A 606 -7.48 -16.20 -2.14
CA SER A 606 -8.55 -16.76 -2.98
C SER A 606 -8.68 -18.28 -2.84
N THR A 607 -7.58 -18.99 -2.59
CA THR A 607 -7.57 -20.41 -2.28
C THR A 607 -8.14 -20.67 -0.89
N TYR A 608 -7.75 -19.87 0.12
CA TYR A 608 -8.34 -19.96 1.46
C TYR A 608 -9.84 -19.70 1.44
N ASP A 609 -10.33 -18.72 0.69
CA ASP A 609 -11.75 -18.43 0.56
C ASP A 609 -12.51 -19.55 -0.17
N ALA A 610 -11.91 -20.17 -1.19
CA ALA A 610 -12.49 -21.33 -1.84
C ALA A 610 -12.65 -22.51 -0.86
N LEU A 611 -11.66 -22.75 -0.02
CA LEU A 611 -11.75 -23.79 1.04
C LEU A 611 -12.86 -23.47 2.06
N ARG A 612 -13.01 -22.21 2.49
CA ARG A 612 -14.12 -21.76 3.36
C ARG A 612 -15.49 -22.08 2.76
N LEU A 613 -15.61 -22.03 1.44
CA LEU A 613 -16.83 -22.33 0.70
C LEU A 613 -16.95 -23.83 0.32
N ALA A 614 -15.99 -24.67 0.69
CA ALA A 614 -15.88 -26.07 0.27
C ALA A 614 -15.86 -26.24 -1.27
N GLU A 615 -15.13 -25.35 -1.95
CA GLU A 615 -14.99 -25.32 -3.41
C GLU A 615 -13.54 -25.45 -3.85
N THR A 616 -13.32 -25.64 -5.14
CA THR A 616 -11.98 -25.58 -5.74
C THR A 616 -11.57 -24.13 -6.01
N PRO A 617 -10.27 -23.79 -5.85
CA PRO A 617 -9.77 -22.47 -6.23
C PRO A 617 -10.10 -22.13 -7.69
N PRO A 618 -10.36 -20.85 -8.02
CA PRO A 618 -10.61 -20.42 -9.40
C PRO A 618 -9.41 -20.71 -10.33
N ASP A 619 -9.67 -21.27 -11.49
CA ASP A 619 -8.62 -21.64 -12.47
C ASP A 619 -7.94 -20.41 -13.13
N ASP A 620 -8.58 -19.26 -13.09
CA ASP A 620 -8.11 -18.01 -13.68
C ASP A 620 -7.28 -17.13 -12.71
N LEU A 621 -7.04 -17.61 -11.49
CA LEU A 621 -6.25 -16.93 -10.46
C LEU A 621 -5.06 -17.81 -10.02
N PRO A 622 -3.94 -17.19 -9.62
CA PRO A 622 -2.89 -17.92 -8.92
C PRO A 622 -3.46 -18.59 -7.67
N SER A 623 -3.18 -19.87 -7.49
CA SER A 623 -3.59 -20.61 -6.28
C SER A 623 -2.64 -20.39 -5.09
N THR A 624 -1.43 -19.89 -5.37
CA THR A 624 -0.38 -19.62 -4.38
C THR A 624 0.16 -18.20 -4.53
N SER A 625 0.73 -17.67 -3.46
CA SER A 625 1.45 -16.40 -3.38
C SER A 625 2.86 -16.65 -2.82
N THR A 626 3.84 -15.86 -3.24
CA THR A 626 5.19 -15.82 -2.69
C THR A 626 5.42 -14.46 -2.05
N GLU A 627 5.23 -14.38 -0.73
CA GLU A 627 5.35 -13.11 -0.01
C GLU A 627 6.78 -12.58 -0.01
N MET A 628 6.91 -11.24 0.05
CA MET A 628 8.19 -10.54 -0.10
C MET A 628 8.38 -9.45 0.95
N ALA A 629 9.65 -9.07 1.11
CA ALA A 629 10.04 -7.85 1.81
C ALA A 629 11.07 -7.07 1.00
N TRP A 630 10.99 -5.74 1.00
CA TRP A 630 11.86 -4.84 0.22
C TRP A 630 12.45 -3.77 1.12
N SER A 631 13.78 -3.70 1.25
CA SER A 631 14.43 -2.64 2.00
C SER A 631 14.36 -1.29 1.28
N SER A 632 14.43 -0.20 2.03
CA SER A 632 14.82 1.09 1.45
C SER A 632 16.20 1.01 0.82
N PRO A 633 16.49 1.81 -0.24
CA PRO A 633 17.79 1.77 -0.92
C PRO A 633 18.90 2.35 -0.05
N ILE A 634 20.12 1.84 -0.28
CA ILE A 634 21.37 2.48 0.13
C ILE A 634 21.97 3.10 -1.12
N TRP A 635 22.27 4.39 -1.06
CA TRP A 635 22.89 5.12 -2.14
C TRP A 635 24.40 5.06 -2.01
N VAL A 636 25.12 4.93 -3.12
CA VAL A 636 26.57 4.83 -3.15
C VAL A 636 27.14 5.81 -4.17
N GLY A 637 28.19 6.54 -3.77
CA GLY A 637 28.78 7.57 -4.58
C GLY A 637 28.14 8.94 -4.34
N GLY A 638 28.48 9.93 -5.18
CA GLY A 638 28.10 11.34 -4.98
C GLY A 638 29.16 12.10 -4.17
N GLN A 639 29.37 13.38 -4.54
CA GLN A 639 30.31 14.28 -3.86
C GLN A 639 29.70 14.94 -2.64
#